data_609e84f15fc1ff5d59bcb14b354f538b
#
_entry.id   609e84f15fc1ff5d59bcb14b354f538b
#
_cell.length_a   1.000
_cell.length_b   1.000
_cell.length_c   1.000
_cell.angle_alpha   90.00
_cell.angle_beta   90.00
_cell.angle_gamma   90.00
#
_symmetry.space_group_name_H-M   'P 1'
#
loop_
_entity.id
_entity.type
_entity.pdbx_description
1 polymer ?
#
loop_
_entity_poly.entity_id
_entity_poly.type
_entity_poly.pdbx_seq_one_letter_code
_entity_poly.pdbx_strand_id
1 'polypeptide(L)'
;MKQYNVNGMSCAACSTRVEKAVSKVEGVTSCSVSLLTNSMGVEGDAKEADILAAVEKAGYSASVKGENTVKRTEHAEEEFLKDRETPVLKKRLILSFVFLVPLMYLSMGHMMWNWPLPGILAENHVAMGILQLLLTGCVMIINQKFFVSGFQSLLHGAPNMDTLVALGAGASFGYSTYALFAMTDAQMRQDMTGVMNYMHEFYFESAAMILTLITVGKMLEARSKGKTTDALKGLMRLAPKTAVVLRDKTEQTVPVEQVKKGDIFVVRPGEHIPVDGIVLEGSSAIDESALTGESIPVDKKAGDMVSAATLNQSGYLRCEASRVGEDTTLSQIIQMVSDAAATKAPIAKVADRVSGIFVPAVMVIAAITFVVWILAGESVGFALARGISVLVISCPCALGLATPVAIMVGSGKGAKNGVMFKTAVSLEETGKVQIVALDKTGTITSGEPNVTDIVTAEGIRQGELLQTAYALEQKSEHPLAKAVMTYAEEQKLTESVEMTGFQVVPGNGLSGWCDGERLWGGNLSFIRKTCAVSEDMQAKAKGLADQGKTPLFFAKEDQLLGIIAVADVIKEDSPQAVQELQNMGIRVVMLTGDNEQTARAIGAQAGVDEVIAGVLPEGKEAVIRKLKKVGKVAMVGDGINDAPALTRADMGIAIGAGTDIAIDAADVVLMKSRLTDVPAAIRLSRATLRNIHENLFWAFIYNVIGIPLAAGIWYPLFGWKLNPMFGAAAMSLSSVCVVTNALRLNWFRMKDATRDRKIKTRKKQEEMTMEKTMKIEGMMCGHCEAFVKKALEALAEVEAAEVSHEKGTAVVTLRSAVSDEVLKKAVEEKDYTGVELSLIHI
;
A
#
# COMPACT_ATOMS: atom_id res chain seq x y z
N MET A 1 2.71 15.96 -4.39
CA MET A 1 4.10 15.67 -3.94
C MET A 1 5.08 15.92 -5.10
N LYS A 2 6.07 16.84 -4.96
CA LYS A 2 7.14 17.04 -5.98
C LYS A 2 8.23 15.99 -5.78
N GLN A 3 8.72 15.42 -6.88
CA GLN A 3 9.77 14.39 -6.85
C GLN A 3 11.11 14.94 -7.36
N TYR A 4 12.19 14.51 -6.70
CA TYR A 4 13.58 14.86 -7.03
C TYR A 4 14.42 13.59 -7.14
N ASN A 5 15.38 13.57 -8.05
CA ASN A 5 16.42 12.55 -8.07
C ASN A 5 17.56 12.98 -7.15
N VAL A 6 18.02 12.12 -6.26
CA VAL A 6 19.13 12.42 -5.32
C VAL A 6 20.26 11.44 -5.55
N ASN A 7 21.44 11.96 -5.87
CA ASN A 7 22.63 11.16 -6.14
C ASN A 7 23.62 11.17 -4.97
N GLY A 8 24.40 10.11 -4.83
CA GLY A 8 25.47 10.00 -3.83
C GLY A 8 25.06 9.31 -2.52
N MET A 9 23.81 8.93 -2.36
CA MET A 9 23.36 8.19 -1.18
C MET A 9 23.81 6.72 -1.25
N SER A 10 24.43 6.21 -0.18
CA SER A 10 24.92 4.83 -0.13
C SER A 10 24.28 3.98 0.97
N CYS A 11 23.57 4.57 1.93
CA CYS A 11 22.97 3.87 3.07
C CYS A 11 21.82 4.67 3.71
N ALA A 12 21.08 4.03 4.64
CA ALA A 12 19.96 4.62 5.36
C ALA A 12 20.33 5.91 6.13
N ALA A 13 21.55 5.99 6.68
CA ALA A 13 22.01 7.21 7.35
C ALA A 13 22.12 8.42 6.38
N CYS A 14 22.49 8.17 5.12
CA CYS A 14 22.54 9.18 4.07
C CYS A 14 21.13 9.72 3.77
N SER A 15 20.16 8.84 3.57
CA SER A 15 18.78 9.25 3.29
C SER A 15 18.17 10.04 4.45
N THR A 16 18.39 9.62 5.70
CA THR A 16 17.94 10.35 6.89
C THR A 16 18.57 11.76 6.99
N ARG A 17 19.80 11.89 6.56
CA ARG A 17 20.48 13.20 6.57
C ARG A 17 19.88 14.17 5.54
N VAL A 18 19.65 13.71 4.32
CA VAL A 18 18.98 14.51 3.28
C VAL A 18 17.58 14.90 3.75
N GLU A 19 16.81 13.94 4.28
CA GLU A 19 15.48 14.17 4.81
C GLU A 19 15.45 15.25 5.91
N LYS A 20 16.37 15.17 6.88
CA LYS A 20 16.53 16.19 7.93
C LYS A 20 16.95 17.56 7.42
N ALA A 21 17.76 17.62 6.37
CA ALA A 21 18.21 18.87 5.80
C ALA A 21 17.06 19.58 5.06
N VAL A 22 16.31 18.83 4.25
CA VAL A 22 15.20 19.36 3.45
C VAL A 22 13.99 19.67 4.33
N SER A 23 13.69 18.86 5.36
CA SER A 23 12.59 19.13 6.30
C SER A 23 12.77 20.42 7.13
N LYS A 24 13.95 21.05 7.10
CA LYS A 24 14.22 22.34 7.76
C LYS A 24 14.00 23.54 6.82
N VAL A 25 13.77 23.29 5.55
CA VAL A 25 13.51 24.35 4.57
C VAL A 25 12.11 24.90 4.81
N GLU A 26 12.00 26.21 4.84
CA GLU A 26 10.73 26.92 5.06
C GLU A 26 9.74 26.58 3.92
N GLY A 27 8.51 26.22 4.28
CA GLY A 27 7.49 25.80 3.33
C GLY A 27 7.45 24.29 3.01
N VAL A 28 8.36 23.47 3.57
CA VAL A 28 8.29 22.01 3.47
C VAL A 28 7.41 21.44 4.59
N THR A 29 6.31 20.81 4.23
CA THR A 29 5.41 20.14 5.18
C THR A 29 5.83 18.70 5.44
N SER A 30 6.25 17.98 4.39
CA SER A 30 6.81 16.63 4.54
C SER A 30 7.93 16.39 3.53
N CYS A 31 8.90 15.56 3.92
CA CYS A 31 9.98 15.10 3.05
C CYS A 31 10.23 13.62 3.30
N SER A 32 10.27 12.83 2.24
CA SER A 32 10.59 11.41 2.26
C SER A 32 11.66 11.10 1.23
N VAL A 33 12.73 10.41 1.66
CA VAL A 33 13.87 10.07 0.81
C VAL A 33 14.00 8.57 0.65
N SER A 34 13.89 8.07 -0.57
CA SER A 34 14.01 6.64 -0.90
C SER A 34 15.43 6.31 -1.36
N LEU A 35 16.10 5.45 -0.60
CA LEU A 35 17.41 4.92 -0.98
C LEU A 35 17.31 3.92 -2.14
N LEU A 36 16.13 3.29 -2.31
CA LEU A 36 15.92 2.25 -3.31
C LEU A 36 15.83 2.83 -4.71
N THR A 37 15.08 3.93 -4.84
CA THR A 37 14.86 4.63 -6.11
C THR A 37 15.80 5.81 -6.33
N ASN A 38 16.67 6.11 -5.33
CA ASN A 38 17.50 7.32 -5.30
C ASN A 38 16.67 8.60 -5.55
N SER A 39 15.46 8.64 -5.01
CA SER A 39 14.51 9.74 -5.18
C SER A 39 14.10 10.34 -3.84
N MET A 40 13.59 11.55 -3.89
CA MET A 40 13.05 12.27 -2.76
C MET A 40 11.70 12.87 -3.15
N GLY A 41 10.69 12.64 -2.33
CA GLY A 41 9.38 13.26 -2.43
C GLY A 41 9.28 14.39 -1.40
N VAL A 42 8.86 15.57 -1.84
CA VAL A 42 8.68 16.75 -0.98
C VAL A 42 7.26 17.28 -1.14
N GLU A 43 6.60 17.54 -0.03
CA GLU A 43 5.30 18.20 0.03
C GLU A 43 5.46 19.58 0.68
N GLY A 44 4.66 20.54 0.20
CA GLY A 44 4.68 21.93 0.66
C GLY A 44 4.96 22.92 -0.48
N ASP A 45 5.02 24.20 -0.13
CA ASP A 45 5.15 25.32 -1.06
C ASP A 45 6.58 25.87 -1.15
N ALA A 46 7.57 25.13 -0.67
CA ALA A 46 8.97 25.53 -0.69
C ALA A 46 9.50 25.69 -2.12
N LYS A 47 10.40 26.69 -2.32
CA LYS A 47 11.04 26.93 -3.61
C LYS A 47 12.02 25.82 -3.96
N GLU A 48 12.03 25.39 -5.21
CA GLU A 48 12.89 24.31 -5.69
C GLU A 48 14.38 24.60 -5.46
N ALA A 49 14.81 25.86 -5.68
CA ALA A 49 16.18 26.27 -5.45
C ALA A 49 16.65 26.07 -4.00
N ASP A 50 15.75 26.32 -3.02
CA ASP A 50 16.06 26.18 -1.59
C ASP A 50 16.18 24.69 -1.19
N ILE A 51 15.33 23.84 -1.79
CA ILE A 51 15.38 22.39 -1.62
C ILE A 51 16.70 21.83 -2.19
N LEU A 52 17.08 22.22 -3.42
CA LEU A 52 18.32 21.77 -4.05
C LEU A 52 19.54 22.23 -3.25
N ALA A 53 19.57 23.47 -2.80
CA ALA A 53 20.64 24.02 -1.96
C ALA A 53 20.76 23.29 -0.60
N ALA A 54 19.63 22.88 0.01
CA ALA A 54 19.64 22.12 1.25
C ALA A 54 20.24 20.71 1.06
N VAL A 55 19.96 20.06 -0.08
CA VAL A 55 20.54 18.76 -0.42
C VAL A 55 22.05 18.89 -0.68
N GLU A 56 22.47 19.92 -1.40
CA GLU A 56 23.88 20.18 -1.69
C GLU A 56 24.66 20.48 -0.41
N LYS A 57 24.12 21.30 0.49
CA LYS A 57 24.68 21.56 1.81
C LYS A 57 24.77 20.30 2.69
N ALA A 58 23.90 19.33 2.48
CA ALA A 58 23.98 18.02 3.13
C ALA A 58 25.07 17.12 2.52
N GLY A 59 25.74 17.52 1.42
CA GLY A 59 26.81 16.78 0.76
C GLY A 59 26.35 15.83 -0.34
N TYR A 60 25.15 16.06 -0.90
CA TYR A 60 24.57 15.25 -1.98
C TYR A 60 24.14 16.15 -3.14
N SER A 61 23.85 15.57 -4.32
CA SER A 61 23.32 16.32 -5.45
C SER A 61 21.89 15.91 -5.73
N ALA A 62 21.03 16.88 -6.06
CA ALA A 62 19.65 16.63 -6.45
C ALA A 62 19.29 17.33 -7.75
N SER A 63 18.31 16.78 -8.46
CA SER A 63 17.70 17.39 -9.64
C SER A 63 16.19 17.17 -9.61
N VAL A 64 15.41 18.10 -10.13
CA VAL A 64 13.95 17.97 -10.22
C VAL A 64 13.60 16.85 -11.20
N LYS A 65 12.69 15.99 -10.83
CA LYS A 65 12.20 14.91 -11.70
C LYS A 65 11.14 15.51 -12.62
N GLY A 66 11.48 15.77 -13.87
CA GLY A 66 10.52 16.30 -14.86
C GLY A 66 10.97 17.55 -15.63
N GLU A 67 12.05 18.24 -15.27
CA GLU A 67 12.43 19.52 -15.87
C GLU A 67 13.08 19.47 -17.26
N ASN A 68 13.31 18.29 -17.83
CA ASN A 68 13.75 18.17 -19.23
C ASN A 68 12.57 17.96 -20.17
N THR A 69 11.73 18.98 -20.31
CA THR A 69 10.52 19.00 -21.16
C THR A 69 10.78 19.27 -22.63
N VAL A 70 11.96 18.98 -23.14
CA VAL A 70 12.17 18.97 -24.60
C VAL A 70 12.77 17.62 -24.98
N LYS A 71 11.95 16.72 -25.52
CA LYS A 71 12.20 15.32 -25.92
C LYS A 71 12.15 14.31 -24.77
N ARG A 72 10.97 14.15 -24.12
CA ARG A 72 10.65 12.87 -23.50
C ARG A 72 10.40 11.83 -24.61
N THR A 73 11.47 11.24 -25.10
CA THR A 73 11.42 9.96 -25.79
C THR A 73 11.28 8.88 -24.72
N GLU A 74 10.52 7.79 -25.02
CA GLU A 74 10.39 6.56 -24.20
C GLU A 74 11.72 6.05 -23.62
N HIS A 75 12.84 6.46 -24.21
CA HIS A 75 14.19 6.19 -23.71
C HIS A 75 14.50 6.78 -22.34
N ALA A 76 13.84 7.88 -21.91
CA ALA A 76 14.15 8.52 -20.62
C ALA A 76 13.59 7.75 -19.42
N GLU A 77 12.42 7.10 -19.54
CA GLU A 77 11.80 6.30 -18.48
C GLU A 77 12.39 4.88 -18.40
N GLU A 78 12.63 4.24 -19.54
CA GLU A 78 13.43 3.00 -19.59
C GLU A 78 14.86 3.23 -19.07
N GLU A 79 15.45 4.40 -19.35
CA GLU A 79 16.79 4.78 -18.90
C GLU A 79 16.83 5.04 -17.38
N PHE A 80 15.76 5.51 -16.77
CA PHE A 80 15.63 5.67 -15.32
C PHE A 80 15.60 4.34 -14.56
N LEU A 81 14.96 3.33 -15.13
CA LEU A 81 14.89 1.98 -14.55
C LEU A 81 16.07 1.09 -14.94
N LYS A 82 17.00 1.60 -15.77
CA LYS A 82 18.17 0.86 -16.20
C LYS A 82 19.16 0.71 -15.03
N ASP A 83 19.50 -0.52 -14.73
CA ASP A 83 20.51 -0.84 -13.72
C ASP A 83 21.90 -0.37 -14.18
N ARG A 84 22.29 0.83 -13.77
CA ARG A 84 23.60 1.43 -14.05
C ARG A 84 24.67 1.06 -13.03
N GLU A 85 24.26 0.61 -11.85
CA GLU A 85 25.18 0.30 -10.74
C GLU A 85 25.80 -1.10 -10.87
N THR A 86 25.02 -2.12 -11.19
CA THR A 86 25.49 -3.51 -11.31
C THR A 86 26.65 -3.68 -12.29
N PRO A 87 26.65 -3.10 -13.51
CA PRO A 87 27.77 -3.25 -14.43
C PRO A 87 29.07 -2.64 -13.90
N VAL A 88 28.98 -1.47 -13.24
CA VAL A 88 30.15 -0.79 -12.63
C VAL A 88 30.71 -1.61 -11.50
N LEU A 89 29.85 -2.08 -10.59
CA LEU A 89 30.26 -2.91 -9.46
C LEU A 89 30.83 -4.25 -9.91
N LYS A 90 30.25 -4.87 -10.93
CA LYS A 90 30.76 -6.10 -11.55
C LYS A 90 32.18 -5.90 -12.10
N LYS A 91 32.43 -4.81 -12.81
CA LYS A 91 33.76 -4.49 -13.33
C LYS A 91 34.77 -4.29 -12.21
N ARG A 92 34.42 -3.52 -11.15
CA ARG A 92 35.25 -3.33 -9.95
C ARG A 92 35.56 -4.65 -9.26
N LEU A 93 34.55 -5.49 -9.12
CA LEU A 93 34.70 -6.80 -8.48
C LEU A 93 35.67 -7.71 -9.23
N ILE A 94 35.53 -7.82 -10.54
CA ILE A 94 36.44 -8.62 -11.38
C ILE A 94 37.87 -8.12 -11.24
N LEU A 95 38.07 -6.79 -11.32
CA LEU A 95 39.40 -6.20 -11.14
C LEU A 95 39.95 -6.46 -9.73
N SER A 96 39.14 -6.36 -8.68
CA SER A 96 39.57 -6.69 -7.30
C SER A 96 39.98 -8.15 -7.16
N PHE A 97 39.27 -9.08 -7.80
CA PHE A 97 39.63 -10.51 -7.76
C PHE A 97 40.97 -10.80 -8.46
N VAL A 98 41.30 -10.09 -9.53
CA VAL A 98 42.57 -10.25 -10.25
C VAL A 98 43.76 -10.00 -9.33
N PHE A 99 43.64 -9.03 -8.40
CA PHE A 99 44.73 -8.74 -7.44
C PHE A 99 44.58 -9.52 -6.12
N LEU A 100 43.35 -9.83 -5.72
CA LEU A 100 43.07 -10.58 -4.49
C LEU A 100 43.54 -12.04 -4.56
N VAL A 101 43.32 -12.74 -5.67
CA VAL A 101 43.70 -14.16 -5.82
C VAL A 101 45.21 -14.36 -5.65
N PRO A 102 46.13 -13.61 -6.31
CA PRO A 102 47.56 -13.69 -6.04
C PRO A 102 47.91 -13.31 -4.59
N LEU A 103 47.25 -12.30 -4.02
CA LEU A 103 47.45 -11.89 -2.63
C LEU A 103 47.14 -13.03 -1.66
N MET A 104 45.98 -13.70 -1.86
CA MET A 104 45.59 -14.86 -1.03
C MET A 104 46.50 -16.05 -1.21
N TYR A 105 47.04 -16.26 -2.42
CA TYR A 105 48.04 -17.29 -2.67
C TYR A 105 49.33 -17.08 -1.84
N LEU A 106 49.77 -15.80 -1.77
CA LEU A 106 50.97 -15.42 -1.03
C LEU A 106 50.75 -15.49 0.49
N SER A 107 49.67 -14.91 1.00
CA SER A 107 49.41 -14.78 2.44
C SER A 107 48.94 -16.10 3.05
N MET A 108 47.89 -16.73 2.53
CA MET A 108 47.33 -17.96 3.09
C MET A 108 47.89 -19.21 2.43
N GLY A 109 48.04 -19.25 1.12
CA GLY A 109 48.48 -20.44 0.38
C GLY A 109 49.87 -20.85 0.81
N HIS A 110 50.81 -19.95 0.84
CA HIS A 110 52.19 -20.27 1.23
C HIS A 110 52.33 -20.40 2.75
N MET A 111 51.82 -19.43 3.55
CA MET A 111 52.05 -19.44 5.02
C MET A 111 51.26 -20.51 5.76
N MET A 112 50.07 -20.91 5.33
CA MET A 112 49.26 -21.94 6.02
C MET A 112 49.38 -23.32 5.39
N TRP A 113 49.53 -23.42 4.07
CA TRP A 113 49.53 -24.68 3.34
C TRP A 113 50.84 -24.99 2.61
N ASN A 114 51.87 -24.13 2.81
CA ASN A 114 53.18 -24.28 2.24
C ASN A 114 53.21 -24.46 0.70
N TRP A 115 52.33 -23.73 0.00
CA TRP A 115 52.27 -23.77 -1.47
C TRP A 115 53.59 -23.27 -2.06
N PRO A 116 54.05 -23.83 -3.22
CA PRO A 116 55.33 -23.49 -3.80
C PRO A 116 55.36 -22.01 -4.27
N LEU A 117 56.46 -21.31 -3.91
CA LEU A 117 56.76 -19.98 -4.38
C LEU A 117 58.02 -19.98 -5.24
N PRO A 118 58.16 -18.99 -6.20
CA PRO A 118 59.45 -18.77 -6.87
C PRO A 118 60.53 -18.51 -5.84
N GLY A 119 61.75 -19.05 -6.05
CA GLY A 119 62.83 -19.02 -5.06
C GLY A 119 63.23 -17.60 -4.57
N ILE A 120 63.04 -16.59 -5.40
CA ILE A 120 63.25 -15.17 -5.04
C ILE A 120 62.30 -14.69 -3.93
N LEU A 121 61.10 -15.26 -3.81
CA LEU A 121 60.09 -14.89 -2.82
C LEU A 121 60.09 -15.86 -1.61
N ALA A 122 60.47 -17.11 -1.80
CA ALA A 122 60.38 -18.15 -0.75
C ALA A 122 61.30 -17.87 0.45
N GLU A 123 62.50 -17.29 0.21
CA GLU A 123 63.46 -16.94 1.23
C GLU A 123 63.50 -15.44 1.59
N ASN A 124 62.82 -14.61 0.83
CA ASN A 124 62.81 -13.17 1.05
C ASN A 124 61.47 -12.67 1.58
N HIS A 125 61.31 -12.68 2.91
CA HIS A 125 60.11 -12.27 3.62
C HIS A 125 59.77 -10.82 3.39
N VAL A 126 60.77 -9.92 3.20
CA VAL A 126 60.57 -8.49 2.92
C VAL A 126 59.97 -8.31 1.51
N ALA A 127 60.53 -9.00 0.49
CA ALA A 127 60.00 -8.94 -0.87
C ALA A 127 58.53 -9.42 -0.92
N MET A 128 58.22 -10.48 -0.16
CA MET A 128 56.85 -10.99 -0.03
C MET A 128 55.92 -9.98 0.62
N GLY A 129 56.35 -9.29 1.70
CA GLY A 129 55.56 -8.24 2.33
C GLY A 129 55.33 -7.02 1.42
N ILE A 130 56.34 -6.59 0.64
CA ILE A 130 56.22 -5.50 -0.32
C ILE A 130 55.21 -5.89 -1.45
N LEU A 131 55.27 -7.14 -1.94
CA LEU A 131 54.32 -7.58 -2.96
C LEU A 131 52.89 -7.59 -2.45
N GLN A 132 52.67 -8.04 -1.20
CA GLN A 132 51.35 -7.97 -0.55
C GLN A 132 50.86 -6.53 -0.40
N LEU A 133 51.71 -5.60 0.02
CA LEU A 133 51.40 -4.17 0.11
C LEU A 133 50.97 -3.60 -1.24
N LEU A 134 51.71 -3.90 -2.33
CA LEU A 134 51.38 -3.40 -3.67
C LEU A 134 50.08 -3.97 -4.18
N LEU A 135 49.84 -5.29 -4.04
CA LEU A 135 48.60 -5.92 -4.44
C LEU A 135 47.39 -5.37 -3.66
N THR A 136 47.54 -5.16 -2.35
CA THR A 136 46.48 -4.55 -1.52
C THR A 136 46.22 -3.11 -1.92
N GLY A 137 47.28 -2.32 -2.20
CA GLY A 137 47.20 -0.97 -2.69
C GLY A 137 46.39 -0.88 -3.98
N CYS A 138 46.58 -1.79 -4.94
CA CYS A 138 45.77 -1.88 -6.14
C CYS A 138 44.29 -2.10 -5.83
N VAL A 139 43.95 -3.01 -4.92
CA VAL A 139 42.55 -3.27 -4.51
C VAL A 139 41.94 -2.03 -3.84
N MET A 140 42.72 -1.29 -3.02
CA MET A 140 42.29 -0.04 -2.39
C MET A 140 42.00 1.04 -3.42
N ILE A 141 42.86 1.22 -4.43
CA ILE A 141 42.66 2.19 -5.53
C ILE A 141 41.40 1.85 -6.34
N ILE A 142 41.18 0.58 -6.69
CA ILE A 142 39.97 0.15 -7.39
C ILE A 142 38.71 0.50 -6.57
N ASN A 143 38.82 0.40 -5.25
CA ASN A 143 37.71 0.62 -4.31
C ASN A 143 37.80 1.98 -3.59
N GLN A 144 38.52 2.97 -4.11
CA GLN A 144 38.75 4.29 -3.49
C GLN A 144 37.45 5.03 -3.09
N LYS A 145 36.32 4.74 -3.75
CA LYS A 145 35.01 5.35 -3.44
C LYS A 145 34.60 5.14 -1.96
N PHE A 146 34.93 3.98 -1.36
CA PHE A 146 34.63 3.72 0.06
C PHE A 146 35.42 4.68 0.97
N PHE A 147 36.67 4.95 0.65
CA PHE A 147 37.50 5.87 1.43
C PHE A 147 37.05 7.32 1.29
N VAL A 148 36.79 7.78 0.06
CA VAL A 148 36.31 9.14 -0.20
C VAL A 148 34.98 9.39 0.49
N SER A 149 33.98 8.52 0.25
CA SER A 149 32.66 8.64 0.87
C SER A 149 32.73 8.50 2.40
N GLY A 150 33.51 7.52 2.90
CA GLY A 150 33.62 7.25 4.33
C GLY A 150 34.27 8.38 5.11
N PHE A 151 35.37 8.93 4.65
CA PHE A 151 36.06 10.06 5.31
C PHE A 151 35.28 11.37 5.18
N GLN A 152 34.67 11.66 4.03
CA GLN A 152 33.79 12.82 3.88
C GLN A 152 32.62 12.76 4.89
N SER A 153 31.98 11.61 5.04
CA SER A 153 30.87 11.44 5.99
C SER A 153 31.33 11.60 7.43
N LEU A 154 32.54 11.09 7.77
CA LEU A 154 33.12 11.23 9.09
C LEU A 154 33.42 12.69 9.43
N LEU A 155 34.06 13.43 8.51
CA LEU A 155 34.40 14.85 8.68
C LEU A 155 33.15 15.73 8.86
N HIS A 156 32.02 15.34 8.25
CA HIS A 156 30.77 16.05 8.42
C HIS A 156 29.95 15.58 9.64
N GLY A 157 30.52 14.78 10.54
CA GLY A 157 29.88 14.30 11.78
C GLY A 157 28.70 13.32 11.57
N ALA A 158 28.64 12.67 10.41
CA ALA A 158 27.61 11.69 10.09
C ALA A 158 28.24 10.40 9.53
N PRO A 159 28.97 9.64 10.37
CA PRO A 159 29.62 8.42 9.93
C PRO A 159 28.58 7.43 9.36
N ASN A 160 28.94 6.83 8.25
CA ASN A 160 28.11 5.88 7.52
C ASN A 160 28.80 4.51 7.39
N MET A 161 28.19 3.58 6.66
CA MET A 161 28.76 2.28 6.38
C MET A 161 30.15 2.38 5.74
N ASP A 162 30.33 3.27 4.76
CA ASP A 162 31.60 3.43 4.06
C ASP A 162 32.70 3.91 5.03
N THR A 163 32.34 4.65 6.10
CA THR A 163 33.24 5.06 7.18
C THR A 163 33.78 3.82 7.92
N LEU A 164 32.93 2.85 8.29
CA LEU A 164 33.35 1.63 8.99
C LEU A 164 34.31 0.80 8.13
N VAL A 165 34.02 0.68 6.84
CA VAL A 165 34.84 -0.02 5.86
C VAL A 165 36.19 0.68 5.67
N ALA A 166 36.16 2.00 5.50
CA ALA A 166 37.36 2.80 5.31
C ALA A 166 38.29 2.74 6.52
N LEU A 167 37.74 2.84 7.75
CA LEU A 167 38.50 2.68 8.99
C LEU A 167 39.05 1.29 9.14
N GLY A 168 38.27 0.22 8.91
CA GLY A 168 38.69 -1.15 9.05
C GLY A 168 39.81 -1.53 8.05
N ALA A 169 39.58 -1.25 6.74
CA ALA A 169 40.57 -1.55 5.71
C ALA A 169 41.82 -0.65 5.83
N GLY A 170 41.62 0.64 6.15
CA GLY A 170 42.71 1.60 6.35
C GLY A 170 43.58 1.26 7.54
N ALA A 171 43.01 0.87 8.69
CA ALA A 171 43.73 0.43 9.86
C ALA A 171 44.52 -0.88 9.61
N SER A 172 43.90 -1.86 8.91
CA SER A 172 44.59 -3.10 8.51
C SER A 172 45.80 -2.80 7.63
N PHE A 173 45.64 -1.95 6.61
CA PHE A 173 46.73 -1.57 5.71
C PHE A 173 47.82 -0.77 6.43
N GLY A 174 47.46 0.21 7.25
CA GLY A 174 48.39 1.06 7.97
C GLY A 174 49.21 0.27 8.97
N TYR A 175 48.56 -0.61 9.75
CA TYR A 175 49.28 -1.48 10.70
C TYR A 175 50.20 -2.49 10.01
N SER A 176 49.76 -3.12 8.92
CA SER A 176 50.61 -4.04 8.16
C SER A 176 51.78 -3.36 7.51
N THR A 177 51.63 -2.09 7.11
CA THR A 177 52.75 -1.26 6.64
C THR A 177 53.74 -0.99 7.76
N TYR A 178 53.26 -0.64 8.96
CA TYR A 178 54.12 -0.52 10.16
C TYR A 178 54.85 -1.84 10.47
N ALA A 179 54.14 -2.97 10.50
CA ALA A 179 54.71 -4.29 10.75
C ALA A 179 55.77 -4.66 9.71
N LEU A 180 55.57 -4.29 8.43
CA LEU A 180 56.57 -4.46 7.36
C LEU A 180 57.84 -3.67 7.63
N PHE A 181 57.75 -2.40 8.04
CA PHE A 181 58.94 -1.61 8.41
C PHE A 181 59.65 -2.19 9.65
N ALA A 182 58.89 -2.59 10.69
CA ALA A 182 59.45 -3.21 11.87
C ALA A 182 60.10 -4.56 11.55
N MET A 183 59.56 -5.33 10.60
CA MET A 183 60.15 -6.56 10.10
C MET A 183 61.48 -6.32 9.38
N THR A 184 61.61 -5.22 8.58
CA THR A 184 62.86 -4.87 7.94
C THR A 184 63.96 -4.53 8.97
N ASP A 185 63.63 -3.83 10.05
CA ASP A 185 64.57 -3.53 11.14
C ASP A 185 65.00 -4.80 11.88
N ALA A 186 64.05 -5.73 12.19
CA ALA A 186 64.34 -7.04 12.77
C ALA A 186 65.26 -7.86 11.87
N GLN A 187 65.07 -7.85 10.56
CA GLN A 187 65.91 -8.56 9.59
C GLN A 187 67.32 -7.97 9.55
N MET A 188 67.47 -6.65 9.60
CA MET A 188 68.79 -6.00 9.69
C MET A 188 69.53 -6.38 10.97
N ARG A 189 68.83 -6.59 12.07
CA ARG A 189 69.42 -7.07 13.36
C ARG A 189 69.63 -8.57 13.42
N GLN A 190 69.34 -9.32 12.38
CA GLN A 190 69.35 -10.77 12.29
C GLN A 190 68.45 -11.48 13.32
N ASP A 191 67.41 -10.79 13.80
CA ASP A 191 66.36 -11.35 14.67
C ASP A 191 65.29 -12.05 13.84
N MET A 192 65.53 -13.34 13.51
CA MET A 192 64.60 -14.16 12.72
C MET A 192 63.31 -14.43 13.48
N THR A 193 63.32 -14.45 14.82
CA THR A 193 62.10 -14.61 15.62
C THR A 193 61.23 -13.38 15.50
N GLY A 194 61.79 -12.19 15.55
CA GLY A 194 61.14 -10.93 15.32
C GLY A 194 60.57 -10.85 13.92
N VAL A 195 61.33 -11.25 12.88
CA VAL A 195 60.86 -11.31 11.50
C VAL A 195 59.59 -12.14 11.34
N MET A 196 59.60 -13.36 11.89
CA MET A 196 58.49 -14.31 11.85
C MET A 196 57.25 -13.75 12.59
N ASN A 197 57.48 -13.14 13.77
CA ASN A 197 56.37 -12.53 14.53
C ASN A 197 55.67 -11.41 13.75
N TYR A 198 56.42 -10.47 13.17
CA TYR A 198 55.86 -9.39 12.37
C TYR A 198 55.17 -9.89 11.06
N MET A 199 55.71 -10.94 10.46
CA MET A 199 55.14 -11.55 9.28
C MET A 199 53.76 -12.18 9.60
N HIS A 200 53.56 -12.79 10.77
CA HIS A 200 52.27 -13.28 11.23
C HIS A 200 51.26 -12.16 11.60
N GLU A 201 51.71 -10.95 11.79
CA GLU A 201 50.88 -9.78 12.10
C GLU A 201 50.50 -8.97 10.84
N PHE A 202 50.71 -9.46 9.63
CA PHE A 202 50.24 -8.85 8.42
C PHE A 202 48.72 -9.05 8.26
N TYR A 203 47.99 -7.98 7.95
CA TYR A 203 46.56 -7.93 7.67
C TYR A 203 46.30 -7.35 6.29
N PHE A 204 47.28 -7.39 5.34
CA PHE A 204 47.11 -6.91 3.96
C PHE A 204 45.99 -7.63 3.24
N GLU A 205 45.93 -8.97 3.37
CA GLU A 205 44.86 -9.80 2.81
C GLU A 205 43.52 -9.45 3.43
N SER A 206 43.48 -9.12 4.73
CA SER A 206 42.24 -8.74 5.41
C SER A 206 41.67 -7.42 4.85
N ALA A 207 42.53 -6.41 4.62
CA ALA A 207 42.15 -5.14 4.00
C ALA A 207 41.56 -5.34 2.59
N ALA A 208 42.22 -6.12 1.75
CA ALA A 208 41.78 -6.40 0.38
C ALA A 208 40.51 -7.24 0.36
N MET A 209 40.38 -8.23 1.23
CA MET A 209 39.23 -9.13 1.34
C MET A 209 38.00 -8.37 1.83
N ILE A 210 38.13 -7.50 2.84
CA ILE A 210 37.03 -6.65 3.33
C ILE A 210 36.44 -5.83 2.17
N LEU A 211 37.26 -5.11 1.40
CA LEU A 211 36.85 -4.28 0.28
C LEU A 211 36.19 -5.10 -0.82
N THR A 212 36.74 -6.27 -1.13
CA THR A 212 36.22 -7.17 -2.17
C THR A 212 34.89 -7.78 -1.77
N LEU A 213 34.77 -8.34 -0.55
CA LEU A 213 33.51 -8.94 -0.07
C LEU A 213 32.40 -7.92 0.08
N ILE A 214 32.71 -6.70 0.52
CA ILE A 214 31.72 -5.62 0.57
C ILE A 214 31.27 -5.23 -0.84
N THR A 215 32.19 -5.23 -1.82
CA THR A 215 31.83 -4.98 -3.23
C THR A 215 30.95 -6.09 -3.78
N VAL A 216 31.18 -7.38 -3.40
CA VAL A 216 30.25 -8.49 -3.69
C VAL A 216 28.87 -8.22 -3.09
N GLY A 217 28.81 -7.86 -1.80
CA GLY A 217 27.55 -7.55 -1.12
C GLY A 217 26.79 -6.43 -1.83
N LYS A 218 27.46 -5.32 -2.16
CA LYS A 218 26.85 -4.19 -2.91
C LYS A 218 26.43 -4.56 -4.32
N MET A 219 27.16 -5.40 -5.02
CA MET A 219 26.77 -5.90 -6.35
C MET A 219 25.49 -6.76 -6.26
N LEU A 220 25.41 -7.66 -5.30
CA LEU A 220 24.23 -8.49 -5.07
C LEU A 220 23.02 -7.63 -4.65
N GLU A 221 23.25 -6.61 -3.84
CA GLU A 221 22.27 -5.61 -3.47
C GLU A 221 21.72 -4.87 -4.70
N ALA A 222 22.61 -4.30 -5.54
CA ALA A 222 22.23 -3.59 -6.76
C ALA A 222 21.43 -4.48 -7.72
N ARG A 223 21.90 -5.73 -7.94
CA ARG A 223 21.21 -6.71 -8.78
C ARG A 223 19.81 -7.06 -8.23
N SER A 224 19.68 -7.12 -6.92
CA SER A 224 18.41 -7.45 -6.26
C SER A 224 17.44 -6.28 -6.31
N LYS A 225 17.92 -5.04 -6.15
CA LYS A 225 17.15 -3.82 -6.40
C LYS A 225 16.61 -3.81 -7.84
N GLY A 226 17.42 -4.16 -8.83
CA GLY A 226 16.98 -4.29 -10.22
C GLY A 226 15.83 -5.27 -10.41
N LYS A 227 15.86 -6.43 -9.73
CA LYS A 227 14.76 -7.42 -9.79
C LYS A 227 13.47 -6.95 -9.13
N THR A 228 13.54 -6.10 -8.11
CA THR A 228 12.32 -5.57 -7.46
C THR A 228 11.61 -4.54 -8.32
N THR A 229 12.32 -3.86 -9.22
CA THR A 229 11.73 -2.94 -10.22
C THR A 229 11.17 -3.66 -11.46
N ASP A 230 11.41 -4.96 -11.62
CA ASP A 230 10.97 -5.71 -12.81
C ASP A 230 9.43 -5.78 -12.94
N ALA A 231 8.70 -5.72 -11.83
CA ALA A 231 7.24 -5.65 -11.84
C ALA A 231 6.75 -4.35 -12.52
N LEU A 232 7.37 -3.22 -12.18
CA LEU A 232 7.07 -1.91 -12.78
C LEU A 232 7.47 -1.88 -14.26
N LYS A 233 8.68 -2.39 -14.60
CA LYS A 233 9.11 -2.55 -15.99
C LYS A 233 8.17 -3.43 -16.80
N GLY A 234 7.62 -4.47 -16.17
CA GLY A 234 6.64 -5.36 -16.81
C GLY A 234 5.38 -4.60 -17.23
N LEU A 235 4.85 -3.75 -16.36
CA LEU A 235 3.69 -2.90 -16.66
C LEU A 235 4.00 -1.90 -17.78
N MET A 236 5.14 -1.22 -17.71
CA MET A 236 5.54 -0.24 -18.74
C MET A 236 5.73 -0.87 -20.14
N ARG A 237 6.16 -2.12 -20.23
CA ARG A 237 6.34 -2.83 -21.50
C ARG A 237 5.04 -3.23 -22.18
N LEU A 238 3.90 -3.15 -21.47
CA LEU A 238 2.59 -3.47 -22.03
C LEU A 238 2.03 -2.32 -22.87
N ALA A 239 2.50 -1.08 -22.65
CA ALA A 239 2.08 0.08 -23.42
C ALA A 239 2.56 -0.04 -24.87
N PRO A 240 1.66 0.00 -25.86
CA PRO A 240 2.07 0.05 -27.27
C PRO A 240 2.74 1.38 -27.60
N LYS A 241 3.71 1.34 -28.49
CA LYS A 241 4.50 2.53 -28.91
C LYS A 241 3.81 3.38 -29.97
N THR A 242 2.90 2.78 -30.69
CA THR A 242 2.19 3.40 -31.80
C THR A 242 0.70 3.14 -31.70
N ALA A 243 -0.09 4.07 -32.23
CA ALA A 243 -1.53 3.95 -32.40
C ALA A 243 -1.91 4.16 -33.86
N VAL A 244 -2.94 3.47 -34.33
CA VAL A 244 -3.55 3.72 -35.64
C VAL A 244 -4.74 4.66 -35.42
N VAL A 245 -4.57 5.92 -35.84
CA VAL A 245 -5.58 6.99 -35.67
C VAL A 245 -6.23 7.31 -37.02
N LEU A 246 -7.53 7.51 -37.00
CA LEU A 246 -8.30 7.91 -38.19
C LEU A 246 -8.31 9.44 -38.31
N ARG A 247 -7.53 10.01 -39.21
CA ARG A 247 -7.52 11.44 -39.55
C ARG A 247 -7.93 11.64 -41.00
N ASP A 248 -8.83 12.54 -41.23
CA ASP A 248 -9.35 12.83 -42.57
C ASP A 248 -9.85 11.58 -43.31
N LYS A 249 -10.49 10.63 -42.62
CA LYS A 249 -10.97 9.32 -43.12
C LYS A 249 -9.86 8.38 -43.55
N THR A 250 -8.61 8.66 -43.27
CA THR A 250 -7.47 7.80 -43.57
C THR A 250 -6.82 7.30 -42.27
N GLU A 251 -6.44 6.02 -42.24
CA GLU A 251 -5.70 5.44 -41.15
C GLU A 251 -4.26 5.89 -41.18
N GLN A 252 -3.77 6.46 -40.11
CA GLN A 252 -2.39 6.90 -39.94
C GLN A 252 -1.78 6.29 -38.68
N THR A 253 -0.64 5.65 -38.82
CA THR A 253 0.12 5.16 -37.67
C THR A 253 0.93 6.31 -37.08
N VAL A 254 0.65 6.66 -35.85
CA VAL A 254 1.31 7.74 -35.11
C VAL A 254 1.92 7.22 -33.81
N PRO A 255 2.98 7.83 -33.28
CA PRO A 255 3.41 7.57 -31.89
C PRO A 255 2.26 7.83 -30.90
N VAL A 256 2.15 7.01 -29.85
CA VAL A 256 1.05 7.13 -28.86
C VAL A 256 1.01 8.51 -28.22
N GLU A 257 2.16 9.16 -28.04
CA GLU A 257 2.24 10.51 -27.44
C GLU A 257 1.60 11.60 -28.33
N GLN A 258 1.35 11.31 -29.60
CA GLN A 258 0.70 12.25 -30.54
C GLN A 258 -0.81 12.07 -30.63
N VAL A 259 -1.36 11.09 -29.93
CA VAL A 259 -2.81 10.87 -29.81
C VAL A 259 -3.38 11.93 -28.89
N LYS A 260 -4.47 12.55 -29.30
CA LYS A 260 -5.18 13.58 -28.52
C LYS A 260 -6.53 13.06 -28.05
N LYS A 261 -7.03 13.62 -26.96
CA LYS A 261 -8.39 13.36 -26.49
C LYS A 261 -9.39 13.72 -27.59
N GLY A 262 -10.32 12.78 -27.88
CA GLY A 262 -11.27 12.88 -28.99
C GLY A 262 -10.76 12.34 -30.34
N ASP A 263 -9.48 11.96 -30.49
CA ASP A 263 -9.01 11.25 -31.68
C ASP A 263 -9.70 9.88 -31.78
N ILE A 264 -10.08 9.49 -32.97
CA ILE A 264 -10.63 8.15 -33.23
C ILE A 264 -9.47 7.21 -33.58
N PHE A 265 -9.34 6.14 -32.83
CA PHE A 265 -8.33 5.12 -33.08
C PHE A 265 -8.94 3.74 -33.35
N VAL A 266 -8.16 2.91 -34.03
CA VAL A 266 -8.56 1.58 -34.47
C VAL A 266 -7.69 0.54 -33.80
N VAL A 267 -8.30 -0.55 -33.34
CA VAL A 267 -7.59 -1.71 -32.75
C VAL A 267 -8.04 -3.00 -33.42
N ARG A 268 -7.10 -3.71 -34.02
CA ARG A 268 -7.33 -4.99 -34.67
C ARG A 268 -7.14 -6.16 -33.72
N PRO A 269 -7.66 -7.35 -34.04
CA PRO A 269 -7.38 -8.55 -33.28
C PRO A 269 -5.87 -8.80 -33.09
N GLY A 270 -5.46 -9.08 -31.87
CA GLY A 270 -4.06 -9.28 -31.47
C GLY A 270 -3.27 -8.00 -31.18
N GLU A 271 -3.88 -6.81 -31.30
CA GLU A 271 -3.25 -5.54 -30.96
C GLU A 271 -3.60 -5.11 -29.55
N HIS A 272 -2.65 -4.41 -28.88
CA HIS A 272 -2.92 -3.76 -27.60
C HIS A 272 -3.61 -2.41 -27.82
N ILE A 273 -4.51 -2.06 -26.92
CA ILE A 273 -5.21 -0.77 -26.89
C ILE A 273 -4.20 0.34 -26.53
N PRO A 274 -4.07 1.38 -27.38
CA PRO A 274 -2.99 2.37 -27.22
C PRO A 274 -3.25 3.39 -26.10
N VAL A 275 -4.50 3.84 -25.96
CA VAL A 275 -4.93 4.83 -24.96
C VAL A 275 -6.31 4.45 -24.43
N ASP A 276 -6.73 5.02 -23.29
CA ASP A 276 -8.07 4.78 -22.81
C ASP A 276 -9.10 5.39 -23.76
N GLY A 277 -10.20 4.67 -24.01
CA GLY A 277 -11.21 5.11 -24.97
C GLY A 277 -12.59 4.53 -24.71
N ILE A 278 -13.54 5.00 -25.49
CA ILE A 278 -14.91 4.49 -25.55
C ILE A 278 -15.13 3.84 -26.91
N VAL A 279 -15.63 2.63 -26.95
CA VAL A 279 -15.95 1.92 -28.21
C VAL A 279 -17.07 2.64 -28.92
N LEU A 280 -16.81 3.12 -30.15
CA LEU A 280 -17.83 3.72 -31.02
C LEU A 280 -18.51 2.67 -31.90
N GLU A 281 -17.72 1.70 -32.40
CA GLU A 281 -18.18 0.70 -33.36
C GLU A 281 -17.38 -0.61 -33.17
N GLY A 282 -18.07 -1.72 -33.27
CA GLY A 282 -17.52 -3.06 -33.15
C GLY A 282 -17.84 -3.71 -31.80
N SER A 283 -17.48 -5.00 -31.71
CA SER A 283 -17.52 -5.77 -30.45
C SER A 283 -16.37 -6.75 -30.42
N SER A 284 -15.79 -6.94 -29.25
CA SER A 284 -14.66 -7.86 -29.09
C SER A 284 -14.50 -8.31 -27.65
N ALA A 285 -13.90 -9.49 -27.48
CA ALA A 285 -13.36 -9.96 -26.22
C ALA A 285 -12.00 -9.31 -25.95
N ILE A 286 -11.87 -8.59 -24.83
CA ILE A 286 -10.65 -7.90 -24.43
C ILE A 286 -10.04 -8.59 -23.22
N ASP A 287 -8.76 -8.95 -23.33
CA ASP A 287 -7.98 -9.46 -22.22
C ASP A 287 -7.44 -8.28 -21.38
N GLU A 288 -8.05 -8.07 -20.24
CA GLU A 288 -7.67 -7.05 -19.27
C GLU A 288 -6.71 -7.59 -18.19
N SER A 289 -6.19 -8.82 -18.32
CA SER A 289 -5.38 -9.52 -17.31
C SER A 289 -4.13 -8.75 -16.89
N ALA A 290 -3.60 -7.94 -17.78
CA ALA A 290 -2.44 -7.08 -17.52
C ALA A 290 -2.69 -6.01 -16.43
N LEU A 291 -3.92 -5.48 -16.36
CA LEU A 291 -4.33 -4.44 -15.41
C LEU A 291 -5.10 -5.04 -14.22
N THR A 292 -5.96 -6.02 -14.48
CA THR A 292 -6.87 -6.58 -13.48
C THR A 292 -6.37 -7.87 -12.86
N GLY A 293 -5.44 -8.59 -13.52
CA GLY A 293 -4.96 -9.91 -13.12
C GLY A 293 -5.96 -11.04 -13.34
N GLU A 294 -7.02 -10.83 -14.14
CA GLU A 294 -8.00 -11.85 -14.52
C GLU A 294 -7.73 -12.38 -15.92
N SER A 295 -7.67 -13.69 -16.06
CA SER A 295 -7.37 -14.35 -17.33
C SER A 295 -8.59 -14.55 -18.23
N ILE A 296 -9.80 -14.22 -17.74
CA ILE A 296 -11.03 -14.35 -18.53
C ILE A 296 -11.23 -13.05 -19.30
N PRO A 297 -11.27 -13.09 -20.63
CA PRO A 297 -11.55 -11.91 -21.44
C PRO A 297 -12.94 -11.34 -21.17
N VAL A 298 -13.07 -10.02 -21.26
CA VAL A 298 -14.32 -9.28 -21.06
C VAL A 298 -14.86 -8.85 -22.42
N ASP A 299 -16.12 -9.17 -22.72
CA ASP A 299 -16.78 -8.72 -23.93
C ASP A 299 -17.07 -7.23 -23.86
N LYS A 300 -16.65 -6.47 -24.88
CA LYS A 300 -16.87 -5.03 -25.02
C LYS A 300 -17.67 -4.76 -26.30
N LYS A 301 -18.62 -3.83 -26.23
CA LYS A 301 -19.50 -3.39 -27.32
C LYS A 301 -19.51 -1.86 -27.40
N ALA A 302 -20.16 -1.32 -28.40
CA ALA A 302 -20.33 0.12 -28.55
C ALA A 302 -20.90 0.77 -27.26
N GLY A 303 -20.26 1.82 -26.79
CA GLY A 303 -20.54 2.53 -25.52
C GLY A 303 -19.67 2.09 -24.34
N ASP A 304 -19.00 0.93 -24.42
CA ASP A 304 -18.15 0.43 -23.32
C ASP A 304 -16.77 1.11 -23.29
N MET A 305 -16.22 1.26 -22.10
CA MET A 305 -14.86 1.77 -21.91
C MET A 305 -13.82 0.68 -22.14
N VAL A 306 -12.70 1.06 -22.75
CA VAL A 306 -11.52 0.25 -22.94
C VAL A 306 -10.29 0.95 -22.38
N SER A 307 -9.38 0.19 -21.77
CA SER A 307 -8.21 0.72 -21.09
C SER A 307 -6.92 0.45 -21.88
N ALA A 308 -5.99 1.39 -21.83
CA ALA A 308 -4.66 1.28 -22.42
C ALA A 308 -3.93 0.00 -21.97
N ALA A 309 -3.13 -0.59 -22.88
CA ALA A 309 -2.33 -1.80 -22.67
C ALA A 309 -3.13 -3.11 -22.54
N THR A 310 -4.44 -3.11 -22.58
CA THR A 310 -5.24 -4.34 -22.69
C THR A 310 -5.18 -4.91 -24.09
N LEU A 311 -5.38 -6.23 -24.24
CA LEU A 311 -5.21 -6.94 -25.50
C LEU A 311 -6.55 -7.22 -26.17
N ASN A 312 -6.75 -6.73 -27.39
CA ASN A 312 -7.92 -7.06 -28.20
C ASN A 312 -7.76 -8.47 -28.80
N GLN A 313 -8.65 -9.41 -28.48
CA GLN A 313 -8.50 -10.81 -28.88
C GLN A 313 -9.18 -11.17 -30.21
N SER A 314 -10.38 -10.67 -30.49
CA SER A 314 -11.20 -11.24 -31.54
C SER A 314 -11.76 -10.27 -32.58
N GLY A 315 -12.31 -9.14 -32.17
CA GLY A 315 -13.06 -8.22 -33.05
C GLY A 315 -12.25 -7.01 -33.49
N TYR A 316 -12.75 -6.34 -34.53
CA TYR A 316 -12.28 -5.00 -34.91
C TYR A 316 -12.99 -3.98 -34.06
N LEU A 317 -12.23 -3.05 -33.45
CA LEU A 317 -12.78 -1.99 -32.62
C LEU A 317 -12.39 -0.62 -33.17
N ARG A 318 -13.35 0.28 -33.17
CA ARG A 318 -13.15 1.70 -33.42
C ARG A 318 -13.52 2.46 -32.17
N CYS A 319 -12.56 3.16 -31.60
CA CYS A 319 -12.71 3.80 -30.28
C CYS A 319 -12.39 5.29 -30.37
N GLU A 320 -13.00 6.08 -29.51
CA GLU A 320 -12.66 7.48 -29.28
C GLU A 320 -11.79 7.61 -28.06
N ALA A 321 -10.67 8.31 -28.15
CA ALA A 321 -9.73 8.50 -27.06
C ALA A 321 -10.34 9.39 -25.94
N SER A 322 -10.52 8.83 -24.76
CA SER A 322 -11.08 9.51 -23.57
C SER A 322 -10.01 10.10 -22.67
N ARG A 323 -8.90 9.33 -22.44
CA ARG A 323 -7.72 9.73 -21.66
C ARG A 323 -6.44 9.39 -22.42
N VAL A 324 -5.47 10.30 -22.41
CA VAL A 324 -4.23 10.18 -23.21
C VAL A 324 -3.01 10.55 -22.37
N GLY A 325 -1.84 10.03 -22.73
CA GLY A 325 -0.58 10.37 -22.08
C GLY A 325 -0.53 9.99 -20.60
N GLU A 326 -0.24 10.97 -19.73
CA GLU A 326 -0.13 10.74 -18.26
C GLU A 326 -1.47 10.43 -17.59
N ASP A 327 -2.60 10.79 -18.22
CA ASP A 327 -3.95 10.58 -17.68
C ASP A 327 -4.50 9.17 -17.96
N THR A 328 -3.81 8.35 -18.77
CA THR A 328 -4.25 6.97 -19.01
C THR A 328 -4.23 6.13 -17.74
N THR A 329 -5.16 5.20 -17.62
CA THR A 329 -5.26 4.26 -16.49
C THR A 329 -3.92 3.57 -16.21
N LEU A 330 -3.21 3.12 -17.24
CA LEU A 330 -1.89 2.50 -17.09
C LEU A 330 -0.86 3.48 -16.52
N SER A 331 -0.81 4.72 -17.01
CA SER A 331 0.12 5.75 -16.50
C SER A 331 -0.15 6.08 -15.04
N GLN A 332 -1.41 6.18 -14.64
CA GLN A 332 -1.79 6.39 -13.24
C GLN A 332 -1.37 5.21 -12.35
N ILE A 333 -1.52 3.96 -12.80
CA ILE A 333 -1.05 2.77 -12.10
C ILE A 333 0.48 2.83 -11.89
N ILE A 334 1.22 3.13 -12.95
CA ILE A 334 2.68 3.26 -12.91
C ILE A 334 3.09 4.36 -11.92
N GLN A 335 2.41 5.50 -11.96
CA GLN A 335 2.67 6.62 -11.05
C GLN A 335 2.40 6.24 -9.59
N MET A 336 1.25 5.59 -9.28
CA MET A 336 0.93 5.15 -7.91
C MET A 336 1.97 4.17 -7.36
N VAL A 337 2.41 3.20 -8.16
CA VAL A 337 3.46 2.25 -7.73
C VAL A 337 4.81 2.97 -7.53
N SER A 338 5.13 3.95 -8.37
CA SER A 338 6.33 4.79 -8.22
C SER A 338 6.28 5.64 -6.96
N ASP A 339 5.13 6.25 -6.65
CA ASP A 339 4.92 7.07 -5.45
C ASP A 339 4.97 6.23 -4.17
N ALA A 340 4.38 5.03 -4.19
CA ALA A 340 4.52 4.08 -3.10
C ALA A 340 5.99 3.70 -2.83
N ALA A 341 6.79 3.56 -3.89
CA ALA A 341 8.22 3.27 -3.75
C ALA A 341 9.05 4.49 -3.27
N ALA A 342 8.59 5.71 -3.54
CA ALA A 342 9.25 6.94 -3.15
C ALA A 342 8.94 7.37 -1.70
N THR A 343 7.79 6.93 -1.15
CA THR A 343 7.37 7.24 0.22
C THR A 343 8.00 6.29 1.24
N LYS A 344 8.11 6.73 2.50
CA LYS A 344 8.62 5.90 3.59
C LYS A 344 7.52 5.51 4.56
N ALA A 345 7.35 4.22 4.77
CA ALA A 345 6.51 3.67 5.82
C ALA A 345 6.99 4.06 7.23
N PRO A 346 6.11 4.20 8.22
CA PRO A 346 6.49 4.50 9.60
C PRO A 346 7.56 3.56 10.18
N ILE A 347 7.46 2.27 9.89
CA ILE A 347 8.46 1.27 10.34
C ILE A 347 9.84 1.52 9.73
N ALA A 348 9.92 2.03 8.50
CA ALA A 348 11.18 2.40 7.85
C ALA A 348 11.85 3.59 8.56
N LYS A 349 11.06 4.60 8.98
CA LYS A 349 11.57 5.75 9.73
C LYS A 349 12.17 5.33 11.09
N VAL A 350 11.59 4.33 11.74
CA VAL A 350 12.15 3.76 12.99
C VAL A 350 13.47 3.05 12.70
N ALA A 351 13.53 2.21 11.67
CA ALA A 351 14.74 1.49 11.28
C ALA A 351 15.88 2.46 10.92
N ASP A 352 15.59 3.53 10.18
CA ASP A 352 16.56 4.58 9.82
C ASP A 352 17.11 5.31 11.05
N ARG A 353 16.24 5.62 12.04
CA ARG A 353 16.67 6.25 13.31
C ARG A 353 17.62 5.35 14.09
N VAL A 354 17.28 4.06 14.19
CA VAL A 354 18.15 3.06 14.85
C VAL A 354 19.48 2.96 14.13
N SER A 355 19.50 2.92 12.80
CA SER A 355 20.73 2.87 11.98
C SER A 355 21.62 4.10 12.21
N GLY A 356 21.04 5.28 12.38
CA GLY A 356 21.78 6.52 12.64
C GLY A 356 22.50 6.55 13.99
N ILE A 357 22.00 5.82 15.01
CA ILE A 357 22.63 5.69 16.32
C ILE A 357 23.64 4.51 16.33
N PHE A 358 23.33 3.47 15.56
CA PHE A 358 24.08 2.21 15.58
C PHE A 358 25.53 2.39 15.12
N VAL A 359 25.79 3.11 14.04
CA VAL A 359 27.14 3.31 13.48
C VAL A 359 28.09 4.01 14.48
N PRO A 360 27.73 5.16 15.08
CA PRO A 360 28.54 5.75 16.14
C PRO A 360 28.76 4.83 17.34
N ALA A 361 27.72 4.11 17.78
CA ALA A 361 27.84 3.16 18.90
C ALA A 361 28.84 2.05 18.62
N VAL A 362 28.83 1.49 17.41
CA VAL A 362 29.79 0.46 17.00
C VAL A 362 31.22 0.98 16.97
N MET A 363 31.44 2.22 16.51
CA MET A 363 32.76 2.84 16.52
C MET A 363 33.31 2.94 17.96
N VAL A 364 32.45 3.32 18.91
CA VAL A 364 32.81 3.36 20.34
C VAL A 364 33.11 1.96 20.89
N ILE A 365 32.25 0.96 20.55
CA ILE A 365 32.50 -0.43 20.97
C ILE A 365 33.83 -0.96 20.42
N ALA A 366 34.13 -0.67 19.14
CA ALA A 366 35.39 -1.08 18.54
C ALA A 366 36.61 -0.42 19.24
N ALA A 367 36.55 0.87 19.57
CA ALA A 367 37.60 1.56 20.32
C ALA A 367 37.77 0.99 21.74
N ILE A 368 36.66 0.73 22.45
CA ILE A 368 36.67 0.09 23.77
C ILE A 368 37.32 -1.32 23.66
N THR A 369 36.90 -2.10 22.65
CA THR A 369 37.45 -3.44 22.41
C THR A 369 38.97 -3.38 22.24
N PHE A 370 39.47 -2.45 21.43
CA PHE A 370 40.90 -2.24 21.23
C PHE A 370 41.62 -1.93 22.56
N VAL A 371 41.12 -0.95 23.32
CA VAL A 371 41.73 -0.54 24.60
C VAL A 371 41.69 -1.66 25.61
N VAL A 372 40.61 -2.41 25.75
CA VAL A 372 40.48 -3.51 26.71
C VAL A 372 41.54 -4.60 26.44
N TRP A 373 41.74 -4.99 25.16
CA TRP A 373 42.72 -5.99 24.81
C TRP A 373 44.17 -5.54 25.03
N ILE A 374 44.48 -4.26 24.80
CA ILE A 374 45.78 -3.68 25.16
C ILE A 374 45.99 -3.74 26.67
N LEU A 375 45.01 -3.38 27.48
CA LEU A 375 45.06 -3.42 28.94
C LEU A 375 45.14 -4.87 29.48
N ALA A 376 44.58 -5.84 28.73
CA ALA A 376 44.68 -7.26 29.01
C ALA A 376 46.07 -7.86 28.72
N GLY A 377 46.99 -7.06 28.11
CA GLY A 377 48.38 -7.46 27.82
C GLY A 377 48.57 -8.16 26.47
N GLU A 378 47.58 -8.15 25.62
CA GLU A 378 47.69 -8.71 24.26
C GLU A 378 48.42 -7.78 23.30
N SER A 379 48.95 -8.35 22.18
CA SER A 379 49.69 -7.54 21.19
C SER A 379 48.78 -6.47 20.53
N VAL A 380 49.40 -5.36 20.09
CA VAL A 380 48.70 -4.29 19.35
C VAL A 380 47.98 -4.86 18.11
N GLY A 381 48.62 -5.80 17.41
CA GLY A 381 48.07 -6.50 16.26
C GLY A 381 46.80 -7.25 16.59
N PHE A 382 46.81 -8.00 17.73
CA PHE A 382 45.65 -8.74 18.20
C PHE A 382 44.49 -7.81 18.57
N ALA A 383 44.78 -6.78 19.37
CA ALA A 383 43.78 -5.81 19.80
C ALA A 383 43.13 -5.07 18.60
N LEU A 384 43.99 -4.67 17.63
CA LEU A 384 43.51 -4.01 16.38
C LEU A 384 42.63 -4.95 15.54
N ALA A 385 43.02 -6.21 15.38
CA ALA A 385 42.22 -7.19 14.65
C ALA A 385 40.83 -7.39 15.27
N ARG A 386 40.68 -7.36 16.62
CA ARG A 386 39.39 -7.41 17.30
C ARG A 386 38.55 -6.16 17.03
N GLY A 387 39.14 -4.97 17.16
CA GLY A 387 38.49 -3.72 16.85
C GLY A 387 37.99 -3.64 15.38
N ILE A 388 38.83 -4.04 14.43
CA ILE A 388 38.48 -4.13 13.01
C ILE A 388 37.35 -5.14 12.77
N SER A 389 37.42 -6.31 13.41
CA SER A 389 36.35 -7.31 13.29
C SER A 389 35.00 -6.77 13.75
N VAL A 390 34.97 -5.99 14.84
CA VAL A 390 33.76 -5.31 15.33
C VAL A 390 33.27 -4.30 14.31
N LEU A 391 34.12 -3.44 13.74
CA LEU A 391 33.73 -2.47 12.73
C LEU A 391 33.12 -3.13 11.49
N VAL A 392 33.76 -4.21 11.01
CA VAL A 392 33.36 -4.85 9.75
C VAL A 392 32.07 -5.64 9.89
N ILE A 393 31.90 -6.44 10.96
CA ILE A 393 30.69 -7.26 11.14
C ILE A 393 29.45 -6.41 11.40
N SER A 394 29.61 -5.21 11.94
CA SER A 394 28.53 -4.36 12.40
C SER A 394 27.94 -3.47 11.30
N CYS A 395 28.17 -3.78 10.04
CA CYS A 395 27.58 -2.99 8.96
C CYS A 395 26.04 -3.14 8.91
N PRO A 396 25.23 -2.06 9.00
CA PRO A 396 23.79 -2.12 8.95
C PRO A 396 23.23 -2.18 7.51
N CYS A 397 23.93 -2.82 6.57
CA CYS A 397 23.57 -2.85 5.16
C CYS A 397 22.18 -3.45 4.92
N ALA A 398 21.92 -4.60 5.55
CA ALA A 398 20.64 -5.32 5.43
C ALA A 398 19.47 -4.53 6.03
N LEU A 399 19.70 -3.73 7.07
CA LEU A 399 18.68 -2.93 7.74
C LEU A 399 18.08 -1.87 6.81
N GLY A 400 18.92 -1.19 6.03
CA GLY A 400 18.47 -0.16 5.08
C GLY A 400 17.62 -0.70 3.92
N LEU A 401 17.70 -2.01 3.63
CA LEU A 401 16.96 -2.69 2.58
C LEU A 401 15.72 -3.44 3.07
N ALA A 402 15.68 -3.78 4.36
CA ALA A 402 14.68 -4.66 4.95
C ALA A 402 13.23 -4.21 4.66
N THR A 403 12.96 -2.91 4.75
CA THR A 403 11.63 -2.33 4.54
C THR A 403 11.37 -1.97 3.09
N PRO A 404 12.22 -1.18 2.38
CA PRO A 404 11.90 -0.70 1.04
C PRO A 404 11.71 -1.81 0.01
N VAL A 405 12.51 -2.89 0.09
CA VAL A 405 12.40 -4.01 -0.84
C VAL A 405 11.07 -4.76 -0.65
N ALA A 406 10.69 -5.02 0.60
CA ALA A 406 9.42 -5.70 0.91
C ALA A 406 8.21 -4.86 0.47
N ILE A 407 8.23 -3.54 0.68
CA ILE A 407 7.18 -2.62 0.24
C ILE A 407 7.07 -2.63 -1.27
N MET A 408 8.18 -2.50 -2.01
CA MET A 408 8.15 -2.49 -3.46
C MET A 408 7.63 -3.81 -4.05
N VAL A 409 8.06 -4.95 -3.50
CA VAL A 409 7.56 -6.26 -3.94
C VAL A 409 6.07 -6.40 -3.59
N GLY A 410 5.66 -5.96 -2.40
CA GLY A 410 4.27 -5.98 -1.95
C GLY A 410 3.36 -5.10 -2.82
N SER A 411 3.73 -3.83 -3.04
CA SER A 411 2.99 -2.92 -3.91
C SER A 411 2.92 -3.43 -5.35
N GLY A 412 4.05 -3.92 -5.90
CA GLY A 412 4.08 -4.51 -7.24
C GLY A 412 3.22 -5.78 -7.37
N LYS A 413 3.14 -6.60 -6.30
CA LYS A 413 2.23 -7.76 -6.26
C LYS A 413 0.77 -7.32 -6.19
N GLY A 414 0.47 -6.28 -5.40
CA GLY A 414 -0.86 -5.66 -5.33
C GLY A 414 -1.30 -5.16 -6.69
N ALA A 415 -0.50 -4.32 -7.34
CA ALA A 415 -0.80 -3.73 -8.64
C ALA A 415 -1.10 -4.78 -9.72
N LYS A 416 -0.31 -5.86 -9.78
CA LYS A 416 -0.56 -7.01 -10.69
C LYS A 416 -1.88 -7.74 -10.45
N ASN A 417 -2.52 -7.53 -9.30
CA ASN A 417 -3.80 -8.14 -8.94
C ASN A 417 -4.93 -7.10 -8.85
N GLY A 418 -4.71 -5.89 -9.38
CA GLY A 418 -5.68 -4.81 -9.36
C GLY A 418 -5.86 -4.11 -8.00
N VAL A 419 -4.90 -4.27 -7.08
CA VAL A 419 -4.90 -3.59 -5.77
C VAL A 419 -3.74 -2.60 -5.72
N MET A 420 -4.03 -1.32 -5.67
CA MET A 420 -3.03 -0.25 -5.71
C MET A 420 -2.97 0.51 -4.40
N PHE A 421 -1.79 0.57 -3.82
CA PHE A 421 -1.48 1.37 -2.64
C PHE A 421 -0.80 2.66 -3.09
N LYS A 422 -1.34 3.82 -2.76
CA LYS A 422 -0.77 5.12 -3.17
C LYS A 422 0.56 5.42 -2.48
N THR A 423 0.74 4.94 -1.26
CA THR A 423 1.95 5.20 -0.47
C THR A 423 2.42 3.95 0.27
N ALA A 424 3.69 3.97 0.72
CA ALA A 424 4.19 2.95 1.62
C ALA A 424 3.45 2.94 2.98
N VAL A 425 2.95 4.11 3.39
CA VAL A 425 2.12 4.26 4.61
C VAL A 425 0.81 3.51 4.42
N SER A 426 0.15 3.69 3.27
CA SER A 426 -1.11 3.02 2.95
C SER A 426 -0.95 1.50 2.98
N LEU A 427 0.16 0.97 2.42
CA LEU A 427 0.45 -0.46 2.48
C LEU A 427 0.69 -0.95 3.91
N GLU A 428 1.35 -0.16 4.78
CA GLU A 428 1.59 -0.53 6.17
C GLU A 428 0.31 -0.47 7.01
N GLU A 429 -0.47 0.61 6.90
CA GLU A 429 -1.63 0.86 7.76
C GLU A 429 -2.83 -0.03 7.42
N THR A 430 -3.02 -0.39 6.14
CA THR A 430 -4.10 -1.31 5.71
C THR A 430 -4.09 -2.63 6.49
N GLY A 431 -2.91 -3.16 6.81
CA GLY A 431 -2.79 -4.41 7.57
C GLY A 431 -3.17 -4.30 9.06
N LYS A 432 -3.22 -3.08 9.58
CA LYS A 432 -3.50 -2.78 11.00
C LYS A 432 -4.96 -2.42 11.24
N VAL A 433 -5.80 -2.42 10.22
CA VAL A 433 -7.24 -2.12 10.29
C VAL A 433 -7.95 -3.11 11.20
N GLN A 434 -8.85 -2.58 12.04
CA GLN A 434 -9.65 -3.32 13.02
C GLN A 434 -11.14 -3.24 12.72
N ILE A 435 -11.58 -2.15 12.04
CA ILE A 435 -12.97 -1.91 11.66
C ILE A 435 -12.97 -1.58 10.17
N VAL A 436 -13.85 -2.23 9.41
CA VAL A 436 -14.11 -1.89 8.01
C VAL A 436 -15.53 -1.34 7.92
N ALA A 437 -15.64 -0.08 7.55
CA ALA A 437 -16.90 0.58 7.25
C ALA A 437 -17.14 0.49 5.74
N LEU A 438 -18.25 -0.11 5.34
CA LEU A 438 -18.63 -0.33 3.95
C LEU A 438 -19.79 0.62 3.60
N ASP A 439 -19.69 1.38 2.53
CA ASP A 439 -20.89 1.96 1.94
C ASP A 439 -21.81 0.86 1.39
N LYS A 440 -23.10 1.14 1.28
CA LYS A 440 -24.04 0.19 0.70
C LYS A 440 -23.93 0.20 -0.83
N THR A 441 -24.22 1.35 -1.44
CA THR A 441 -24.47 1.50 -2.88
C THR A 441 -23.16 1.41 -3.65
N GLY A 442 -23.10 0.58 -4.72
CA GLY A 442 -21.88 0.40 -5.52
C GLY A 442 -20.76 -0.40 -4.81
N THR A 443 -20.84 -0.56 -3.48
CA THR A 443 -19.83 -1.26 -2.66
C THR A 443 -20.31 -2.64 -2.26
N ILE A 444 -21.32 -2.77 -1.39
CA ILE A 444 -21.98 -4.04 -1.04
C ILE A 444 -22.92 -4.49 -2.14
N THR A 445 -23.62 -3.53 -2.74
CA THR A 445 -24.57 -3.74 -3.84
C THR A 445 -23.95 -3.33 -5.17
N SER A 446 -24.58 -3.72 -6.29
CA SER A 446 -24.10 -3.40 -7.64
C SER A 446 -24.11 -1.89 -7.96
N GLY A 447 -24.95 -1.11 -7.26
CA GLY A 447 -25.19 0.30 -7.54
C GLY A 447 -26.13 0.52 -8.73
N GLU A 448 -26.52 -0.54 -9.41
CA GLU A 448 -27.48 -0.52 -10.51
C GLU A 448 -28.75 -1.23 -10.04
N PRO A 449 -29.91 -0.53 -10.04
CA PRO A 449 -31.20 -1.16 -9.74
C PRO A 449 -31.52 -2.22 -10.79
N ASN A 450 -32.03 -3.37 -10.33
CA ASN A 450 -32.47 -4.47 -11.19
C ASN A 450 -33.89 -4.89 -10.81
N VAL A 451 -34.65 -5.41 -11.78
CA VAL A 451 -35.95 -6.03 -11.53
C VAL A 451 -35.74 -7.35 -10.79
N THR A 452 -36.31 -7.47 -9.59
CA THR A 452 -36.14 -8.65 -8.73
C THR A 452 -37.38 -9.53 -8.70
N ASP A 453 -38.57 -8.95 -8.76
CA ASP A 453 -39.84 -9.69 -8.69
C ASP A 453 -40.87 -9.02 -9.58
N ILE A 454 -41.75 -9.84 -10.12
CA ILE A 454 -42.90 -9.42 -10.91
C ILE A 454 -44.15 -10.11 -10.34
N VAL A 455 -45.10 -9.31 -9.90
CA VAL A 455 -46.37 -9.80 -9.34
C VAL A 455 -47.53 -9.28 -10.20
N THR A 456 -48.16 -10.17 -10.94
CA THR A 456 -49.29 -9.79 -11.81
C THR A 456 -50.62 -9.77 -11.04
N ALA A 457 -51.52 -8.91 -11.44
CA ALA A 457 -52.91 -8.95 -10.97
C ALA A 457 -53.64 -10.14 -11.56
N GLU A 458 -54.76 -10.52 -10.96
CA GLU A 458 -55.54 -11.69 -11.34
C GLU A 458 -56.02 -11.57 -12.81
N GLY A 459 -55.71 -12.58 -13.62
CA GLY A 459 -56.04 -12.64 -15.04
C GLY A 459 -55.06 -11.92 -15.99
N ILE A 460 -54.03 -11.23 -15.49
CA ILE A 460 -53.05 -10.53 -16.28
C ILE A 460 -51.82 -11.39 -16.55
N ARG A 461 -51.33 -11.35 -17.80
CA ARG A 461 -50.09 -12.04 -18.19
C ARG A 461 -48.87 -11.17 -17.90
N GLN A 462 -47.80 -11.81 -17.47
CA GLN A 462 -46.53 -11.12 -17.17
C GLN A 462 -45.99 -10.31 -18.37
N GLY A 463 -46.15 -10.83 -19.59
CA GLY A 463 -45.72 -10.13 -20.79
C GLY A 463 -46.51 -8.81 -21.04
N GLU A 464 -47.81 -8.77 -20.72
CA GLU A 464 -48.63 -7.58 -20.84
C GLU A 464 -48.19 -6.47 -19.83
N LEU A 465 -47.93 -6.88 -18.57
CA LEU A 465 -47.42 -5.97 -17.56
C LEU A 465 -46.04 -5.40 -17.97
N LEU A 466 -45.12 -6.25 -18.45
CA LEU A 466 -43.80 -5.81 -18.88
C LEU A 466 -43.83 -4.92 -20.11
N GLN A 467 -44.68 -5.20 -21.14
CA GLN A 467 -44.85 -4.35 -22.31
C GLN A 467 -45.35 -2.98 -21.93
N THR A 468 -46.37 -2.93 -21.04
CA THR A 468 -46.91 -1.66 -20.52
C THR A 468 -45.86 -0.85 -19.78
N ALA A 469 -45.10 -1.51 -18.90
CA ALA A 469 -44.00 -0.90 -18.14
C ALA A 469 -42.91 -0.39 -19.08
N TYR A 470 -42.49 -1.20 -20.06
CA TYR A 470 -41.47 -0.80 -21.05
C TYR A 470 -41.91 0.41 -21.84
N ALA A 471 -43.17 0.45 -22.33
CA ALA A 471 -43.69 1.58 -23.08
C ALA A 471 -43.71 2.89 -22.27
N LEU A 472 -44.10 2.82 -20.98
CA LEU A 472 -44.06 3.96 -20.05
C LEU A 472 -42.65 4.45 -19.72
N GLU A 473 -41.74 3.53 -19.39
CA GLU A 473 -40.42 3.87 -18.89
C GLU A 473 -39.45 4.27 -20.01
N GLN A 474 -39.75 4.00 -21.28
CA GLN A 474 -38.90 4.29 -22.45
C GLN A 474 -38.53 5.78 -22.58
N LYS A 475 -39.37 6.69 -22.06
CA LYS A 475 -39.16 8.14 -22.07
C LYS A 475 -38.72 8.72 -20.73
N SER A 476 -38.48 7.84 -19.75
CA SER A 476 -38.06 8.21 -18.39
C SER A 476 -36.55 8.11 -18.24
N GLU A 477 -35.89 9.13 -17.71
CA GLU A 477 -34.48 9.13 -17.39
C GLU A 477 -34.18 8.59 -15.97
N HIS A 478 -35.19 8.11 -15.26
CA HIS A 478 -35.05 7.66 -13.89
C HIS A 478 -34.28 6.34 -13.84
N PRO A 479 -33.36 6.11 -12.85
CA PRO A 479 -32.61 4.86 -12.73
C PRO A 479 -33.46 3.59 -12.65
N LEU A 480 -34.66 3.67 -12.02
CA LEU A 480 -35.60 2.56 -11.96
C LEU A 480 -36.21 2.21 -13.34
N ALA A 481 -36.38 3.21 -14.21
CA ALA A 481 -36.82 3.02 -15.58
C ALA A 481 -35.83 2.18 -16.38
N LYS A 482 -34.53 2.50 -16.25
CA LYS A 482 -33.44 1.75 -16.90
C LYS A 482 -33.51 0.27 -16.52
N ALA A 483 -33.76 -0.03 -15.23
CA ALA A 483 -33.89 -1.41 -14.75
C ALA A 483 -35.02 -2.17 -15.42
N VAL A 484 -36.20 -1.52 -15.53
CA VAL A 484 -37.38 -2.14 -16.17
C VAL A 484 -37.11 -2.34 -17.65
N MET A 485 -36.52 -1.35 -18.33
CA MET A 485 -36.18 -1.45 -19.75
C MET A 485 -35.17 -2.58 -20.04
N THR A 486 -34.06 -2.62 -19.29
CA THR A 486 -33.06 -3.65 -19.47
C THR A 486 -33.68 -5.05 -19.29
N TYR A 487 -34.48 -5.23 -18.24
CA TYR A 487 -35.13 -6.51 -18.01
C TYR A 487 -36.11 -6.90 -19.14
N ALA A 488 -36.90 -5.95 -19.68
CA ALA A 488 -37.81 -6.20 -20.80
C ALA A 488 -37.04 -6.55 -22.09
N GLU A 489 -35.89 -5.90 -22.33
CA GLU A 489 -34.97 -6.19 -23.45
C GLU A 489 -34.40 -7.62 -23.36
N GLU A 490 -33.99 -8.05 -22.20
CA GLU A 490 -33.52 -9.43 -21.95
C GLU A 490 -34.61 -10.46 -22.24
N GLN A 491 -35.87 -10.11 -21.93
CA GLN A 491 -37.04 -10.98 -22.23
C GLN A 491 -37.49 -10.87 -23.69
N LYS A 492 -36.80 -10.08 -24.53
CA LYS A 492 -37.13 -9.80 -25.94
C LYS A 492 -38.53 -9.20 -26.14
N LEU A 493 -38.98 -8.40 -25.19
CA LEU A 493 -40.27 -7.69 -25.22
C LEU A 493 -40.07 -6.23 -25.60
N THR A 494 -39.48 -5.97 -26.76
CA THR A 494 -39.01 -4.64 -27.20
C THR A 494 -39.87 -4.05 -28.31
N GLU A 495 -41.15 -4.43 -28.44
CA GLU A 495 -42.01 -3.80 -29.38
C GLU A 495 -42.16 -2.30 -29.05
N SER A 496 -41.65 -1.47 -29.93
CA SER A 496 -41.73 -0.01 -29.79
C SER A 496 -43.16 0.41 -30.06
N VAL A 497 -43.88 0.81 -29.03
CA VAL A 497 -45.24 1.38 -29.17
C VAL A 497 -45.13 2.89 -29.05
N GLU A 498 -45.74 3.63 -29.97
CA GLU A 498 -45.69 5.07 -29.98
C GLU A 498 -46.56 5.65 -28.86
N MET A 499 -45.87 6.29 -27.87
CA MET A 499 -46.56 6.92 -26.73
C MET A 499 -46.76 8.41 -26.96
N THR A 500 -47.97 8.86 -26.72
CA THR A 500 -48.38 10.27 -26.78
C THR A 500 -48.79 10.80 -25.42
N GLY A 501 -48.69 12.11 -25.20
CA GLY A 501 -49.14 12.76 -23.96
C GLY A 501 -48.40 12.31 -22.71
N PHE A 502 -47.10 11.88 -22.83
CA PHE A 502 -46.28 11.46 -21.71
C PHE A 502 -46.09 12.57 -20.66
N GLN A 503 -46.36 12.25 -19.41
CA GLN A 503 -46.21 13.16 -18.27
C GLN A 503 -45.49 12.48 -17.09
N VAL A 504 -44.51 13.14 -16.54
CA VAL A 504 -43.88 12.78 -15.29
C VAL A 504 -44.52 13.57 -14.15
N VAL A 505 -44.98 12.87 -13.12
CA VAL A 505 -45.49 13.46 -11.88
C VAL A 505 -44.43 13.30 -10.80
N PRO A 506 -43.61 14.33 -10.50
CA PRO A 506 -42.48 14.23 -9.63
C PRO A 506 -42.82 13.62 -8.26
N GLY A 507 -42.06 12.60 -7.83
CA GLY A 507 -42.26 11.88 -6.57
C GLY A 507 -43.46 10.92 -6.54
N ASN A 508 -44.19 10.79 -7.61
CA ASN A 508 -45.40 9.93 -7.68
C ASN A 508 -45.31 8.86 -8.77
N GLY A 509 -45.08 9.24 -10.02
CA GLY A 509 -45.03 8.29 -11.12
C GLY A 509 -45.10 8.91 -12.49
N LEU A 510 -45.56 8.14 -13.48
CA LEU A 510 -45.58 8.41 -14.89
C LEU A 510 -47.02 8.18 -15.44
N SER A 511 -47.40 8.90 -16.48
CA SER A 511 -48.58 8.58 -17.24
C SER A 511 -48.42 8.92 -18.73
N GLY A 512 -49.16 8.22 -19.60
CA GLY A 512 -49.10 8.48 -21.03
C GLY A 512 -50.27 7.76 -21.76
N TRP A 513 -50.43 8.05 -23.04
CA TRP A 513 -51.39 7.38 -23.89
C TRP A 513 -50.68 6.48 -24.91
N CYS A 514 -51.15 5.26 -25.00
CA CYS A 514 -50.66 4.22 -25.91
C CYS A 514 -51.83 3.54 -26.58
N ASP A 515 -51.89 3.57 -27.91
CA ASP A 515 -52.97 2.98 -28.71
C ASP A 515 -54.39 3.44 -28.31
N GLY A 516 -54.51 4.68 -27.78
CA GLY A 516 -55.80 5.23 -27.34
C GLY A 516 -56.19 4.87 -25.90
N GLU A 517 -55.38 4.09 -25.19
CA GLU A 517 -55.56 3.70 -23.79
C GLU A 517 -54.58 4.45 -22.89
N ARG A 518 -54.99 4.80 -21.69
CA ARG A 518 -54.18 5.56 -20.75
C ARG A 518 -53.41 4.60 -19.83
N LEU A 519 -52.12 4.76 -19.81
CA LEU A 519 -51.20 3.98 -18.99
C LEU A 519 -50.71 4.80 -17.80
N TRP A 520 -50.51 4.12 -16.66
CA TRP A 520 -50.07 4.69 -15.42
C TRP A 520 -48.95 3.82 -14.81
N GLY A 521 -47.92 4.41 -14.29
CA GLY A 521 -46.85 3.75 -13.57
C GLY A 521 -46.38 4.58 -12.38
N GLY A 522 -46.16 3.95 -11.21
CA GLY A 522 -45.65 4.70 -10.06
C GLY A 522 -45.89 4.07 -8.71
N ASN A 523 -45.86 4.90 -7.66
CA ASN A 523 -46.02 4.41 -6.28
C ASN A 523 -47.52 4.10 -5.97
N LEU A 524 -47.77 3.36 -4.89
CA LEU A 524 -49.08 2.96 -4.43
C LEU A 524 -50.06 4.17 -4.27
N SER A 525 -49.55 5.28 -3.70
CA SER A 525 -50.35 6.48 -3.46
C SER A 525 -50.85 7.14 -4.74
N PHE A 526 -50.04 7.04 -5.80
CA PHE A 526 -50.36 7.57 -7.10
C PHE A 526 -51.39 6.68 -7.83
N ILE A 527 -51.17 5.36 -7.85
CA ILE A 527 -52.04 4.39 -8.52
C ILE A 527 -53.40 4.28 -7.84
N ARG A 528 -53.53 4.41 -6.53
CA ARG A 528 -54.80 4.43 -5.80
C ARG A 528 -55.73 5.57 -6.21
N LYS A 529 -55.23 6.62 -6.84
CA LYS A 529 -56.06 7.72 -7.35
C LYS A 529 -56.71 7.39 -8.68
N THR A 530 -56.19 6.37 -9.38
CA THR A 530 -56.62 6.00 -10.73
C THR A 530 -57.33 4.67 -10.78
N CYS A 531 -56.93 3.70 -10.03
CA CYS A 531 -57.55 2.38 -9.98
C CYS A 531 -57.63 1.78 -8.57
N ALA A 532 -58.51 0.80 -8.41
CA ALA A 532 -58.64 0.04 -7.17
C ALA A 532 -57.48 -0.96 -7.05
N VAL A 533 -56.75 -0.92 -5.91
CA VAL A 533 -55.71 -1.88 -5.58
C VAL A 533 -56.21 -2.80 -4.51
N SER A 534 -56.26 -4.12 -4.78
CA SER A 534 -56.72 -5.13 -3.81
C SER A 534 -55.86 -5.19 -2.56
N GLU A 535 -56.45 -5.60 -1.44
CA GLU A 535 -55.70 -5.78 -0.16
C GLU A 535 -54.55 -6.79 -0.30
N ASP A 536 -54.74 -7.84 -1.10
CA ASP A 536 -53.69 -8.84 -1.39
C ASP A 536 -52.48 -8.20 -2.09
N MET A 537 -52.70 -7.39 -3.12
CA MET A 537 -51.64 -6.70 -3.84
C MET A 537 -50.92 -5.68 -2.95
N GLN A 538 -51.62 -5.01 -2.04
CA GLN A 538 -51.02 -4.10 -1.07
C GLN A 538 -50.18 -4.86 -0.06
N ALA A 539 -50.66 -6.01 0.43
CA ALA A 539 -49.91 -6.89 1.33
C ALA A 539 -48.60 -7.40 0.66
N LYS A 540 -48.71 -7.84 -0.63
CA LYS A 540 -47.53 -8.27 -1.41
C LYS A 540 -46.54 -7.13 -1.60
N ALA A 541 -47.00 -5.91 -1.96
CA ALA A 541 -46.14 -4.75 -2.10
C ALA A 541 -45.46 -4.38 -0.79
N LYS A 542 -46.18 -4.46 0.33
CA LYS A 542 -45.60 -4.24 1.66
C LYS A 542 -44.53 -5.30 1.98
N GLY A 543 -44.82 -6.57 1.69
CA GLY A 543 -43.82 -7.64 1.90
C GLY A 543 -42.56 -7.46 1.05
N LEU A 544 -42.68 -6.94 -0.18
CA LEU A 544 -41.55 -6.59 -1.04
C LEU A 544 -40.76 -5.38 -0.47
N ALA A 545 -41.49 -4.35 -0.02
CA ALA A 545 -40.86 -3.19 0.63
C ALA A 545 -40.14 -3.56 1.94
N ASP A 546 -40.71 -4.48 2.74
CA ASP A 546 -40.10 -5.03 3.95
C ASP A 546 -38.79 -5.80 3.66
N GLN A 547 -38.62 -6.30 2.42
CA GLN A 547 -37.39 -6.92 1.92
C GLN A 547 -36.39 -5.91 1.34
N GLY A 548 -36.67 -4.61 1.40
CA GLY A 548 -35.82 -3.56 0.85
C GLY A 548 -35.95 -3.30 -0.64
N LYS A 549 -37.03 -3.83 -1.26
CA LYS A 549 -37.32 -3.64 -2.68
C LYS A 549 -38.26 -2.45 -2.91
N THR A 550 -38.19 -1.80 -4.05
CA THR A 550 -39.09 -0.70 -4.43
C THR A 550 -40.21 -1.23 -5.34
N PRO A 551 -41.44 -1.39 -4.85
CA PRO A 551 -42.56 -1.85 -5.67
C PRO A 551 -43.09 -0.71 -6.53
N LEU A 552 -43.03 -0.88 -7.85
CA LEU A 552 -43.61 -0.01 -8.85
C LEU A 552 -44.91 -0.63 -9.34
N PHE A 553 -46.01 0.10 -9.26
CA PHE A 553 -47.31 -0.35 -9.71
C PHE A 553 -47.59 0.16 -11.13
N PHE A 554 -48.19 -0.67 -11.96
CA PHE A 554 -48.56 -0.35 -13.32
C PHE A 554 -50.04 -0.65 -13.53
N ALA A 555 -50.72 0.29 -14.18
CA ALA A 555 -52.16 0.18 -14.49
C ALA A 555 -52.44 0.67 -15.91
N LYS A 556 -53.49 0.15 -16.47
CA LYS A 556 -54.06 0.49 -17.80
C LYS A 556 -55.49 0.90 -17.59
N GLU A 557 -55.85 2.11 -17.99
CA GLU A 557 -57.10 2.78 -17.66
C GLU A 557 -57.38 2.74 -16.15
N ASP A 558 -58.42 2.04 -15.71
CA ASP A 558 -58.85 1.83 -14.33
C ASP A 558 -58.48 0.43 -13.77
N GLN A 559 -57.74 -0.36 -14.57
CA GLN A 559 -57.34 -1.73 -14.20
C GLN A 559 -55.87 -1.80 -13.77
N LEU A 560 -55.62 -2.33 -12.55
CA LEU A 560 -54.27 -2.65 -12.11
C LEU A 560 -53.73 -3.86 -12.90
N LEU A 561 -52.54 -3.74 -13.51
CA LEU A 561 -51.86 -4.81 -14.20
C LEU A 561 -50.95 -5.61 -13.23
N GLY A 562 -50.29 -4.93 -12.32
CA GLY A 562 -49.40 -5.60 -11.38
C GLY A 562 -48.35 -4.67 -10.75
N ILE A 563 -47.35 -5.35 -10.14
CA ILE A 563 -46.24 -4.72 -9.47
C ILE A 563 -44.94 -5.26 -10.08
N ILE A 564 -44.01 -4.38 -10.39
CA ILE A 564 -42.60 -4.71 -10.70
C ILE A 564 -41.77 -4.20 -9.54
N ALA A 565 -41.09 -5.08 -8.85
CA ALA A 565 -40.21 -4.71 -7.77
C ALA A 565 -38.77 -4.53 -8.29
N VAL A 566 -38.19 -3.41 -7.96
CA VAL A 566 -36.82 -3.07 -8.34
C VAL A 566 -35.98 -2.87 -7.07
N ALA A 567 -34.80 -3.44 -7.05
CA ALA A 567 -33.84 -3.24 -5.94
C ALA A 567 -32.39 -3.18 -6.44
N ASP A 568 -31.58 -2.53 -5.66
CA ASP A 568 -30.12 -2.59 -5.82
C ASP A 568 -29.63 -3.92 -5.19
N VAL A 569 -29.16 -4.82 -6.03
CA VAL A 569 -28.88 -6.21 -5.68
C VAL A 569 -27.49 -6.32 -5.03
N ILE A 570 -27.38 -7.12 -3.97
CA ILE A 570 -26.11 -7.43 -3.34
C ILE A 570 -25.20 -8.17 -4.33
N LYS A 571 -23.94 -7.75 -4.43
CA LYS A 571 -22.93 -8.44 -5.26
C LYS A 571 -22.71 -9.87 -4.73
N GLU A 572 -22.53 -10.83 -5.62
CA GLU A 572 -22.35 -12.24 -5.27
C GLU A 572 -21.19 -12.49 -4.31
N ASP A 573 -20.14 -11.67 -4.39
CA ASP A 573 -18.94 -11.80 -3.58
C ASP A 573 -19.02 -11.08 -2.23
N SER A 574 -20.04 -10.22 -2.00
CA SER A 574 -20.13 -9.41 -0.77
C SER A 574 -20.28 -10.24 0.51
N PRO A 575 -21.12 -11.27 0.60
CA PRO A 575 -21.21 -12.09 1.81
C PRO A 575 -19.90 -12.83 2.10
N GLN A 576 -19.23 -13.33 1.06
CA GLN A 576 -17.92 -13.98 1.21
C GLN A 576 -16.88 -12.99 1.75
N ALA A 577 -16.81 -11.78 1.20
CA ALA A 577 -15.88 -10.75 1.62
C ALA A 577 -16.08 -10.36 3.09
N VAL A 578 -17.34 -10.18 3.51
CA VAL A 578 -17.69 -9.87 4.90
C VAL A 578 -17.23 -11.00 5.83
N GLN A 579 -17.52 -12.24 5.48
CA GLN A 579 -17.11 -13.41 6.27
C GLN A 579 -15.58 -13.53 6.36
N GLU A 580 -14.84 -13.26 5.28
CA GLU A 580 -13.39 -13.28 5.28
C GLU A 580 -12.81 -12.20 6.20
N LEU A 581 -13.37 -10.99 6.21
CA LEU A 581 -12.98 -9.90 7.11
C LEU A 581 -13.22 -10.29 8.58
N GLN A 582 -14.39 -10.85 8.90
CA GLN A 582 -14.72 -11.33 10.25
C GLN A 582 -13.78 -12.47 10.69
N ASN A 583 -13.42 -13.37 9.79
CA ASN A 583 -12.42 -14.42 10.05
C ASN A 583 -11.03 -13.87 10.38
N MET A 584 -10.70 -12.70 9.83
CA MET A 584 -9.48 -11.97 10.18
C MET A 584 -9.56 -11.23 11.53
N GLY A 585 -10.71 -11.26 12.21
CA GLY A 585 -10.97 -10.53 13.45
C GLY A 585 -11.24 -9.04 13.24
N ILE A 586 -11.78 -8.66 12.08
CA ILE A 586 -12.14 -7.29 11.72
C ILE A 586 -13.66 -7.15 11.87
N ARG A 587 -14.10 -6.09 12.53
CA ARG A 587 -15.52 -5.73 12.65
C ARG A 587 -15.97 -5.07 11.35
N VAL A 588 -17.09 -5.50 10.80
CA VAL A 588 -17.64 -4.97 9.55
C VAL A 588 -18.91 -4.18 9.84
N VAL A 589 -18.92 -2.91 9.44
CA VAL A 589 -20.02 -1.95 9.67
C VAL A 589 -20.53 -1.48 8.32
N MET A 590 -21.83 -1.58 8.06
CA MET A 590 -22.45 -1.01 6.86
C MET A 590 -22.99 0.39 7.15
N LEU A 591 -22.69 1.35 6.27
CA LEU A 591 -23.23 2.70 6.29
C LEU A 591 -24.19 2.90 5.11
N THR A 592 -25.36 3.47 5.36
CA THR A 592 -26.34 3.77 4.28
C THR A 592 -27.26 4.93 4.63
N GLY A 593 -27.69 5.67 3.61
CA GLY A 593 -28.75 6.69 3.73
C GLY A 593 -30.16 6.11 3.76
N ASP A 594 -30.33 4.80 3.55
CA ASP A 594 -31.64 4.14 3.53
C ASP A 594 -32.30 4.18 4.91
N ASN A 595 -33.61 3.90 4.90
CA ASN A 595 -34.35 3.67 6.13
C ASN A 595 -33.86 2.42 6.86
N GLU A 596 -34.10 2.37 8.16
CA GLU A 596 -33.56 1.33 9.05
C GLU A 596 -34.00 -0.10 8.66
N GLN A 597 -35.24 -0.26 8.16
CA GLN A 597 -35.80 -1.55 7.77
C GLN A 597 -35.08 -2.14 6.54
N THR A 598 -34.94 -1.36 5.47
CA THR A 598 -34.19 -1.72 4.26
C THR A 598 -32.71 -2.00 4.58
N ALA A 599 -32.12 -1.12 5.37
CA ALA A 599 -30.72 -1.25 5.76
C ALA A 599 -30.45 -2.55 6.53
N ARG A 600 -31.29 -2.90 7.51
CA ARG A 600 -31.19 -4.14 8.27
C ARG A 600 -31.36 -5.39 7.40
N ALA A 601 -32.30 -5.37 6.45
CA ALA A 601 -32.52 -6.47 5.52
C ALA A 601 -31.27 -6.75 4.67
N ILE A 602 -30.68 -5.72 4.09
CA ILE A 602 -29.45 -5.83 3.27
C ILE A 602 -28.26 -6.23 4.15
N GLY A 603 -28.13 -5.63 5.33
CA GLY A 603 -27.05 -5.95 6.27
C GLY A 603 -27.08 -7.41 6.74
N ALA A 604 -28.28 -7.95 6.99
CA ALA A 604 -28.44 -9.36 7.35
C ALA A 604 -28.07 -10.29 6.18
N GLN A 605 -28.44 -9.95 4.94
CA GLN A 605 -28.06 -10.72 3.75
C GLN A 605 -26.56 -10.68 3.49
N ALA A 606 -25.92 -9.51 3.69
CA ALA A 606 -24.48 -9.36 3.55
C ALA A 606 -23.69 -9.98 4.72
N GLY A 607 -24.36 -10.20 5.89
CA GLY A 607 -23.76 -10.77 7.08
C GLY A 607 -22.88 -9.81 7.88
N VAL A 608 -23.10 -8.47 7.79
CA VAL A 608 -22.31 -7.49 8.51
C VAL A 608 -22.57 -7.52 10.02
N ASP A 609 -21.59 -7.09 10.83
CA ASP A 609 -21.73 -7.09 12.30
C ASP A 609 -22.65 -5.97 12.79
N GLU A 610 -22.71 -4.85 12.06
CA GLU A 610 -23.49 -3.66 12.45
C GLU A 610 -23.99 -2.90 11.23
N VAL A 611 -25.14 -2.28 11.37
CA VAL A 611 -25.76 -1.44 10.34
C VAL A 611 -26.06 -0.06 10.93
N ILE A 612 -25.58 1.01 10.27
CA ILE A 612 -25.88 2.39 10.61
C ILE A 612 -26.68 2.99 9.45
N ALA A 613 -28.00 3.12 9.68
CA ALA A 613 -28.96 3.59 8.69
C ALA A 613 -29.22 5.10 8.80
N GLY A 614 -29.86 5.69 7.75
CA GLY A 614 -30.26 7.09 7.74
C GLY A 614 -29.12 8.09 7.75
N VAL A 615 -27.93 7.70 7.32
CA VAL A 615 -26.74 8.54 7.31
C VAL A 615 -26.65 9.32 6.00
N LEU A 616 -26.93 10.60 6.04
CA LEU A 616 -26.70 11.50 4.90
C LEU A 616 -25.22 11.56 4.51
N PRO A 617 -24.88 11.91 3.26
CA PRO A 617 -23.49 11.99 2.80
C PRO A 617 -22.57 12.76 3.74
N GLU A 618 -22.99 13.93 4.21
CA GLU A 618 -22.26 14.77 5.17
C GLU A 618 -22.09 14.11 6.55
N GLY A 619 -23.01 13.24 6.94
CA GLY A 619 -22.97 12.51 8.22
C GLY A 619 -22.00 11.33 8.24
N LYS A 620 -21.63 10.76 7.08
CA LYS A 620 -20.71 9.61 7.00
C LYS A 620 -19.36 9.92 7.64
N GLU A 621 -18.82 11.13 7.42
CA GLU A 621 -17.57 11.57 8.07
C GLU A 621 -17.66 11.53 9.60
N ALA A 622 -18.77 12.01 10.15
CA ALA A 622 -18.98 12.04 11.60
C ALA A 622 -19.05 10.63 12.21
N VAL A 623 -19.65 9.66 11.48
CA VAL A 623 -19.67 8.25 11.89
C VAL A 623 -18.25 7.67 11.89
N ILE A 624 -17.48 7.87 10.83
CA ILE A 624 -16.08 7.43 10.76
C ILE A 624 -15.27 8.01 11.92
N ARG A 625 -15.45 9.29 12.27
CA ARG A 625 -14.77 9.94 13.39
C ARG A 625 -15.11 9.29 14.73
N LYS A 626 -16.36 8.81 14.91
CA LYS A 626 -16.76 8.05 16.11
C LYS A 626 -16.10 6.68 16.14
N LEU A 627 -16.16 5.94 15.05
CA LEU A 627 -15.53 4.60 14.95
C LEU A 627 -14.02 4.64 15.20
N LYS A 628 -13.32 5.69 14.77
CA LYS A 628 -11.88 5.89 15.04
C LYS A 628 -11.52 6.00 16.52
N LYS A 629 -12.45 6.33 17.39
CA LYS A 629 -12.20 6.31 18.85
C LYS A 629 -12.10 4.88 19.39
N VAL A 630 -12.73 3.92 18.72
CA VAL A 630 -12.78 2.50 19.12
C VAL A 630 -11.62 1.70 18.52
N GLY A 631 -11.21 2.01 17.28
CA GLY A 631 -10.14 1.28 16.62
C GLY A 631 -9.72 1.93 15.30
N LYS A 632 -8.74 1.33 14.61
CA LYS A 632 -8.33 1.76 13.27
C LYS A 632 -9.39 1.40 12.24
N VAL A 633 -9.88 2.40 11.51
CA VAL A 633 -10.99 2.29 10.58
C VAL A 633 -10.52 2.38 9.13
N ALA A 634 -10.93 1.41 8.31
CA ALA A 634 -10.94 1.56 6.87
C ALA A 634 -12.36 1.91 6.40
N MET A 635 -12.51 2.92 5.54
CA MET A 635 -13.75 3.22 4.83
C MET A 635 -13.63 2.69 3.40
N VAL A 636 -14.64 1.98 2.94
CA VAL A 636 -14.74 1.48 1.55
C VAL A 636 -15.94 2.13 0.89
N GLY A 637 -15.73 2.75 -0.26
CA GLY A 637 -16.77 3.41 -1.05
C GLY A 637 -16.37 3.57 -2.52
N ASP A 638 -17.32 3.91 -3.39
CA ASP A 638 -17.13 4.02 -4.84
C ASP A 638 -17.36 5.44 -5.39
N GLY A 639 -18.01 6.32 -4.62
CA GLY A 639 -18.58 7.57 -5.10
C GLY A 639 -17.99 8.85 -4.54
N ILE A 640 -18.38 9.96 -5.18
CA ILE A 640 -18.07 11.33 -4.75
C ILE A 640 -18.59 11.59 -3.33
N ASN A 641 -19.75 11.02 -2.99
CA ASN A 641 -20.41 11.18 -1.70
C ASN A 641 -19.60 10.60 -0.54
N ASP A 642 -18.69 9.67 -0.80
CA ASP A 642 -17.85 9.02 0.20
C ASP A 642 -16.49 9.69 0.40
N ALA A 643 -16.09 10.60 -0.48
CA ALA A 643 -14.78 11.24 -0.45
C ALA A 643 -14.43 11.86 0.93
N PRO A 644 -15.34 12.58 1.63
CA PRO A 644 -15.07 13.10 2.97
C PRO A 644 -14.85 11.98 4.00
N ALA A 645 -15.59 10.87 3.90
CA ALA A 645 -15.47 9.73 4.80
C ALA A 645 -14.20 8.91 4.50
N LEU A 646 -13.84 8.72 3.22
CA LEU A 646 -12.60 8.09 2.77
C LEU A 646 -11.38 8.83 3.31
N THR A 647 -11.34 10.15 3.13
CA THR A 647 -10.26 11.01 3.64
C THR A 647 -10.18 11.02 5.16
N ARG A 648 -11.32 10.92 5.86
CA ARG A 648 -11.37 10.94 7.32
C ARG A 648 -10.93 9.63 7.97
N ALA A 649 -11.13 8.51 7.33
CA ALA A 649 -10.74 7.20 7.81
C ALA A 649 -9.22 7.11 8.10
N ASP A 650 -8.76 6.07 8.78
CA ASP A 650 -7.32 5.76 8.85
C ASP A 650 -6.83 5.21 7.53
N MET A 651 -7.72 4.57 6.77
CA MET A 651 -7.49 4.09 5.41
C MET A 651 -8.75 4.30 4.57
N GLY A 652 -8.65 5.09 3.50
CA GLY A 652 -9.68 5.19 2.46
C GLY A 652 -9.42 4.12 1.39
N ILE A 653 -10.42 3.35 1.03
CA ILE A 653 -10.36 2.32 -0.02
C ILE A 653 -11.44 2.62 -1.07
N ALA A 654 -11.03 3.02 -2.27
CA ALA A 654 -11.94 3.17 -3.40
C ALA A 654 -12.13 1.82 -4.11
N ILE A 655 -13.38 1.46 -4.41
CA ILE A 655 -13.72 0.21 -5.07
C ILE A 655 -14.25 0.46 -6.49
N GLY A 656 -13.82 -0.38 -7.45
CA GLY A 656 -14.10 -0.20 -8.86
C GLY A 656 -13.28 0.93 -9.48
N ALA A 657 -13.38 1.12 -10.78
CA ALA A 657 -12.83 2.30 -11.45
C ALA A 657 -13.68 3.56 -11.10
N GLY A 658 -13.86 3.81 -9.79
CA GLY A 658 -14.69 4.86 -9.23
C GLY A 658 -14.44 6.24 -9.82
N THR A 659 -15.19 7.23 -9.38
CA THR A 659 -14.97 8.61 -9.84
C THR A 659 -13.56 9.09 -9.51
N ASP A 660 -12.98 9.91 -10.37
CA ASP A 660 -11.63 10.47 -10.15
C ASP A 660 -11.49 11.08 -8.74
N ILE A 661 -12.58 11.66 -8.20
CA ILE A 661 -12.63 12.24 -6.85
C ILE A 661 -12.51 11.18 -5.75
N ALA A 662 -13.17 10.02 -5.90
CA ALA A 662 -13.03 8.92 -4.94
C ALA A 662 -11.64 8.30 -4.99
N ILE A 663 -11.09 8.16 -6.21
CA ILE A 663 -9.71 7.71 -6.41
C ILE A 663 -8.75 8.68 -5.71
N ASP A 664 -8.91 9.99 -5.88
CA ASP A 664 -8.03 10.98 -5.26
C ASP A 664 -8.10 10.99 -3.73
N ALA A 665 -9.29 10.79 -3.16
CA ALA A 665 -9.53 10.77 -1.73
C ALA A 665 -9.05 9.48 -1.02
N ALA A 666 -8.91 8.36 -1.76
CA ALA A 666 -8.56 7.07 -1.18
C ALA A 666 -7.05 6.88 -1.05
N ASP A 667 -6.64 6.03 -0.11
CA ASP A 667 -5.27 5.54 0.10
C ASP A 667 -4.97 4.27 -0.69
N VAL A 668 -6.01 3.46 -0.91
CA VAL A 668 -5.97 2.21 -1.67
C VAL A 668 -7.04 2.25 -2.75
N VAL A 669 -6.68 1.88 -3.96
CA VAL A 669 -7.60 1.81 -5.10
C VAL A 669 -7.72 0.36 -5.56
N LEU A 670 -8.94 -0.15 -5.59
CA LEU A 670 -9.27 -1.46 -6.11
C LEU A 670 -9.82 -1.27 -7.53
N MET A 671 -9.10 -1.77 -8.53
CA MET A 671 -9.46 -1.60 -9.94
C MET A 671 -10.75 -2.32 -10.33
N LYS A 672 -11.12 -3.33 -9.57
CA LYS A 672 -12.33 -4.11 -9.76
C LYS A 672 -13.41 -3.72 -8.80
N SER A 673 -14.65 -3.83 -9.25
CA SER A 673 -15.81 -3.64 -8.38
C SER A 673 -16.13 -4.90 -7.56
N ARG A 674 -15.10 -5.55 -6.97
CA ARG A 674 -15.25 -6.76 -6.14
C ARG A 674 -14.91 -6.48 -4.69
N LEU A 675 -15.84 -6.79 -3.81
CA LEU A 675 -15.63 -6.58 -2.38
C LEU A 675 -14.57 -7.53 -1.79
N THR A 676 -14.38 -8.73 -2.38
CA THR A 676 -13.35 -9.70 -1.99
C THR A 676 -11.91 -9.19 -2.17
N ASP A 677 -11.70 -8.14 -2.95
CA ASP A 677 -10.38 -7.52 -3.08
C ASP A 677 -10.00 -6.69 -1.83
N VAL A 678 -10.97 -6.29 -0.99
CA VAL A 678 -10.71 -5.64 0.31
C VAL A 678 -9.97 -6.58 1.28
N PRO A 679 -10.49 -7.77 1.63
CA PRO A 679 -9.75 -8.73 2.45
C PRO A 679 -8.43 -9.15 1.79
N ALA A 680 -8.35 -9.25 0.45
CA ALA A 680 -7.11 -9.55 -0.24
C ALA A 680 -6.04 -8.46 -0.06
N ALA A 681 -6.42 -7.17 -0.11
CA ALA A 681 -5.53 -6.04 0.18
C ALA A 681 -4.99 -6.09 1.61
N ILE A 682 -5.84 -6.36 2.58
CA ILE A 682 -5.46 -6.48 4.00
C ILE A 682 -4.52 -7.67 4.21
N ARG A 683 -4.75 -8.83 3.56
CA ARG A 683 -3.85 -9.99 3.62
C ARG A 683 -2.47 -9.67 3.07
N LEU A 684 -2.42 -9.02 1.91
CA LEU A 684 -1.14 -8.62 1.30
C LEU A 684 -0.38 -7.67 2.21
N SER A 685 -1.05 -6.67 2.76
CA SER A 685 -0.45 -5.74 3.72
C SER A 685 0.11 -6.47 4.95
N ARG A 686 -0.69 -7.36 5.59
CA ARG A 686 -0.24 -8.18 6.73
C ARG A 686 0.94 -9.08 6.39
N ALA A 687 0.95 -9.68 5.19
CA ALA A 687 2.05 -10.51 4.72
C ALA A 687 3.32 -9.68 4.51
N THR A 688 3.19 -8.48 3.94
CA THR A 688 4.30 -7.54 3.74
C THR A 688 4.87 -7.06 5.07
N LEU A 689 4.01 -6.69 6.03
CA LEU A 689 4.44 -6.32 7.38
C LEU A 689 5.19 -7.45 8.09
N ARG A 690 4.69 -8.67 8.01
CA ARG A 690 5.38 -9.85 8.58
C ARG A 690 6.74 -10.03 7.94
N ASN A 691 6.83 -9.92 6.62
CA ASN A 691 8.09 -10.02 5.88
C ASN A 691 9.09 -8.93 6.31
N ILE A 692 8.61 -7.69 6.53
CA ILE A 692 9.45 -6.59 7.06
C ILE A 692 9.98 -6.94 8.45
N HIS A 693 9.12 -7.44 9.36
CA HIS A 693 9.55 -7.83 10.71
C HIS A 693 10.57 -8.98 10.67
N GLU A 694 10.37 -9.99 9.82
CA GLU A 694 11.33 -11.08 9.60
C GLU A 694 12.67 -10.53 9.09
N ASN A 695 12.63 -9.61 8.11
CA ASN A 695 13.83 -8.98 7.57
C ASN A 695 14.59 -8.18 8.64
N LEU A 696 13.88 -7.38 9.43
CA LEU A 696 14.47 -6.62 10.53
C LEU A 696 15.07 -7.54 11.61
N PHE A 697 14.35 -8.60 11.98
CA PHE A 697 14.86 -9.58 12.94
C PHE A 697 16.18 -10.19 12.47
N TRP A 698 16.24 -10.66 11.22
CA TRP A 698 17.48 -11.23 10.67
C TRP A 698 18.58 -10.19 10.52
N ALA A 699 18.25 -8.94 10.17
CA ALA A 699 19.23 -7.86 10.07
C ALA A 699 19.84 -7.46 11.42
N PHE A 700 19.18 -7.73 12.55
CA PHE A 700 19.69 -7.42 13.89
C PHE A 700 20.35 -8.62 14.57
N ILE A 701 19.76 -9.81 14.48
CA ILE A 701 20.20 -10.96 15.29
C ILE A 701 21.65 -11.37 15.02
N TYR A 702 22.09 -11.30 13.76
CA TYR A 702 23.48 -11.63 13.43
C TYR A 702 24.47 -10.63 14.02
N ASN A 703 24.11 -9.33 14.15
CA ASN A 703 24.92 -8.32 14.81
C ASN A 703 24.99 -8.57 16.32
N VAL A 704 23.86 -8.92 16.94
CA VAL A 704 23.79 -9.22 18.39
C VAL A 704 24.69 -10.39 18.75
N ILE A 705 24.77 -11.41 17.90
CA ILE A 705 25.66 -12.57 18.10
C ILE A 705 27.08 -12.25 17.64
N GLY A 706 27.22 -11.57 16.51
CA GLY A 706 28.52 -11.37 15.84
C GLY A 706 29.41 -10.35 16.53
N ILE A 707 28.88 -9.26 17.08
CA ILE A 707 29.67 -8.22 17.76
C ILE A 707 30.41 -8.78 18.97
N PRO A 708 29.78 -9.49 19.93
CA PRO A 708 30.49 -10.13 21.03
C PRO A 708 31.57 -11.12 20.59
N LEU A 709 31.29 -11.92 19.55
CA LEU A 709 32.26 -12.86 18.99
C LEU A 709 33.45 -12.14 18.34
N ALA A 710 33.18 -11.07 17.58
CA ALA A 710 34.21 -10.22 16.96
C ALA A 710 35.08 -9.49 17.99
N ALA A 711 34.46 -9.01 19.07
CA ALA A 711 35.15 -8.37 20.18
C ALA A 711 36.04 -9.36 20.96
N GLY A 712 35.88 -10.67 20.77
CA GLY A 712 36.70 -11.70 21.40
C GLY A 712 36.29 -12.05 22.84
N ILE A 713 35.01 -11.79 23.22
CA ILE A 713 34.52 -12.09 24.60
C ILE A 713 34.71 -13.57 24.95
N TRP A 714 34.59 -14.45 23.97
CA TRP A 714 34.75 -15.90 24.16
C TRP A 714 36.18 -16.39 24.01
N TYR A 715 37.12 -15.51 23.67
CA TYR A 715 38.52 -15.89 23.47
C TYR A 715 39.20 -16.43 24.75
N PRO A 716 39.02 -15.83 25.95
CA PRO A 716 39.63 -16.33 27.17
C PRO A 716 39.13 -17.72 27.60
N LEU A 717 37.86 -18.07 27.22
CA LEU A 717 37.21 -19.32 27.64
C LEU A 717 37.44 -20.46 26.65
N PHE A 718 37.32 -20.14 25.32
CA PHE A 718 37.31 -21.16 24.27
C PHE A 718 38.40 -20.97 23.21
N GLY A 719 39.24 -19.94 23.28
CA GLY A 719 40.23 -19.61 22.26
C GLY A 719 39.61 -19.14 20.92
N TRP A 720 38.31 -18.85 20.87
CA TRP A 720 37.63 -18.50 19.61
C TRP A 720 38.04 -17.10 19.14
N LYS A 721 38.57 -17.06 17.91
CA LYS A 721 38.94 -15.80 17.22
C LYS A 721 38.10 -15.66 15.94
N LEU A 722 37.39 -14.56 15.80
CA LEU A 722 36.75 -14.23 14.53
C LEU A 722 37.71 -13.42 13.66
N ASN A 723 38.07 -13.95 12.50
CA ASN A 723 38.83 -13.19 11.51
C ASN A 723 37.91 -12.15 10.85
N PRO A 724 38.34 -10.88 10.61
CA PRO A 724 37.56 -9.84 9.95
C PRO A 724 36.95 -10.26 8.60
N MET A 725 37.61 -11.16 7.86
CA MET A 725 37.11 -11.71 6.59
C MET A 725 35.76 -12.43 6.73
N PHE A 726 35.60 -13.26 7.77
CA PHE A 726 34.34 -13.96 8.02
C PHE A 726 33.23 -13.00 8.41
N GLY A 727 33.56 -11.91 9.12
CA GLY A 727 32.64 -10.83 9.40
C GLY A 727 32.11 -10.18 8.12
N ALA A 728 32.98 -9.86 7.17
CA ALA A 728 32.60 -9.29 5.87
C ALA A 728 31.75 -10.26 5.02
N ALA A 729 32.05 -11.53 5.03
CA ALA A 729 31.29 -12.58 4.33
C ALA A 729 29.87 -12.72 4.93
N ALA A 730 29.76 -12.79 6.27
CA ALA A 730 28.49 -12.88 6.97
C ALA A 730 27.59 -11.67 6.69
N MET A 731 28.16 -10.47 6.68
CA MET A 731 27.47 -9.24 6.33
C MET A 731 26.89 -9.28 4.90
N SER A 732 27.68 -9.72 3.92
CA SER A 732 27.24 -9.83 2.53
C SER A 732 26.09 -10.84 2.39
N LEU A 733 26.18 -11.97 3.09
CA LEU A 733 25.14 -13.01 3.10
C LEU A 733 23.84 -12.51 3.73
N SER A 734 23.91 -11.71 4.80
CA SER A 734 22.74 -11.12 5.45
C SER A 734 21.89 -10.27 4.48
N SER A 735 22.53 -9.44 3.65
CA SER A 735 21.82 -8.65 2.64
C SER A 735 21.11 -9.53 1.61
N VAL A 736 21.75 -10.63 1.19
CA VAL A 736 21.13 -11.61 0.26
C VAL A 736 19.92 -12.29 0.91
N CYS A 737 20.03 -12.67 2.19
CA CYS A 737 18.91 -13.29 2.91
C CYS A 737 17.70 -12.37 2.99
N VAL A 738 17.88 -11.09 3.33
CA VAL A 738 16.80 -10.09 3.41
C VAL A 738 16.09 -9.93 2.07
N VAL A 739 16.84 -9.77 0.97
CA VAL A 739 16.24 -9.61 -0.35
C VAL A 739 15.52 -10.87 -0.80
N THR A 740 16.13 -12.05 -0.59
CA THR A 740 15.51 -13.33 -0.95
C THR A 740 14.22 -13.55 -0.17
N ASN A 741 14.19 -13.18 1.12
CA ASN A 741 12.97 -13.24 1.93
C ASN A 741 11.89 -12.28 1.40
N ALA A 742 12.25 -11.04 1.02
CA ALA A 742 11.31 -10.09 0.43
C ALA A 742 10.73 -10.60 -0.91
N LEU A 743 11.55 -11.22 -1.76
CA LEU A 743 11.10 -11.80 -3.04
C LEU A 743 10.10 -12.96 -2.87
N ARG A 744 10.02 -13.61 -1.68
CA ARG A 744 8.98 -14.62 -1.37
C ARG A 744 7.57 -14.07 -1.48
N LEU A 745 7.38 -12.74 -1.31
CA LEU A 745 6.07 -12.10 -1.49
C LEU A 745 5.52 -12.25 -2.91
N ASN A 746 6.36 -12.45 -3.94
CA ASN A 746 5.90 -12.73 -5.30
C ASN A 746 5.08 -14.03 -5.39
N TRP A 747 5.35 -15.01 -4.53
CA TRP A 747 4.65 -16.29 -4.47
C TRP A 747 3.44 -16.26 -3.52
N PHE A 748 3.20 -15.14 -2.85
CA PHE A 748 2.07 -15.00 -1.93
C PHE A 748 0.74 -14.99 -2.70
N ARG A 749 -0.22 -15.80 -2.24
CA ARG A 749 -1.57 -15.91 -2.80
C ARG A 749 -2.52 -15.00 -2.01
N MET A 750 -2.88 -13.85 -2.56
CA MET A 750 -3.71 -12.85 -1.89
C MET A 750 -5.16 -13.31 -1.63
N LYS A 751 -5.68 -14.16 -2.50
CA LYS A 751 -7.07 -14.67 -2.43
C LYS A 751 -7.23 -15.94 -1.58
N ASP A 752 -6.15 -16.45 -0.98
CA ASP A 752 -6.18 -17.64 -0.14
C ASP A 752 -6.54 -17.28 1.31
N ALA A 753 -7.81 -17.49 1.65
CA ALA A 753 -8.37 -17.23 2.98
C ALA A 753 -7.98 -18.30 4.04
N THR A 754 -7.44 -19.45 3.63
CA THR A 754 -7.17 -20.59 4.53
C THR A 754 -6.14 -20.29 5.62
N ARG A 755 -5.33 -19.25 5.41
CA ARG A 755 -4.24 -18.84 6.32
C ARG A 755 -4.55 -17.60 7.14
N ASP A 756 -5.79 -17.13 7.12
CA ASP A 756 -6.20 -15.96 7.87
C ASP A 756 -6.04 -16.19 9.38
N ARG A 757 -5.49 -15.20 10.07
CA ARG A 757 -5.31 -15.22 11.51
C ARG A 757 -6.02 -14.02 12.10
N LYS A 758 -6.84 -14.26 13.13
CA LYS A 758 -7.42 -13.18 13.93
C LYS A 758 -6.30 -12.33 14.53
N ILE A 759 -6.41 -11.02 14.41
CA ILE A 759 -5.56 -10.12 15.18
C ILE A 759 -5.86 -10.38 16.64
N LYS A 760 -4.83 -10.67 17.46
CA LYS A 760 -4.98 -10.62 18.92
C LYS A 760 -5.22 -9.15 19.28
N THR A 761 -6.46 -8.72 19.31
CA THR A 761 -6.83 -7.46 19.96
C THR A 761 -6.30 -7.55 21.38
N ARG A 762 -5.37 -6.69 21.71
CA ARG A 762 -5.02 -6.44 23.11
C ARG A 762 -6.36 -6.08 23.77
N LYS A 763 -6.86 -6.92 24.68
CA LYS A 763 -8.09 -6.68 25.44
C LYS A 763 -8.00 -5.28 26.06
N LYS A 764 -8.55 -4.31 25.40
CA LYS A 764 -9.31 -3.20 25.86
C LYS A 764 -10.63 -3.29 25.10
N GLN A 765 -11.37 -4.36 25.38
CA GLN A 765 -12.81 -4.29 25.38
C GLN A 765 -13.15 -3.38 26.56
N GLU A 766 -13.12 -2.10 26.33
CA GLU A 766 -14.08 -1.21 26.94
C GLU A 766 -15.40 -1.68 26.32
N GLU A 767 -16.21 -2.32 27.14
CA GLU A 767 -17.61 -2.60 26.88
C GLU A 767 -18.16 -1.32 26.25
N MET A 768 -18.78 -1.44 25.06
CA MET A 768 -19.44 -0.29 24.45
C MET A 768 -20.53 0.11 25.41
N THR A 769 -20.30 1.18 26.16
CA THR A 769 -21.31 1.80 26.98
C THR A 769 -22.31 2.42 26.01
N MET A 770 -23.51 1.81 25.94
CA MET A 770 -24.62 2.40 25.21
C MET A 770 -25.08 3.64 25.95
N GLU A 771 -25.01 4.81 25.34
CA GLU A 771 -25.58 6.03 25.89
C GLU A 771 -26.99 6.25 25.33
N LYS A 772 -27.96 6.35 26.25
CA LYS A 772 -29.34 6.78 25.93
C LYS A 772 -29.59 8.15 26.52
N THR A 773 -30.11 9.07 25.72
CA THR A 773 -30.56 10.40 26.20
C THR A 773 -32.05 10.37 26.37
N MET A 774 -32.50 10.67 27.61
CA MET A 774 -33.89 10.78 27.97
C MET A 774 -34.23 12.24 28.26
N LYS A 775 -35.35 12.74 27.72
CA LYS A 775 -35.90 14.02 28.08
C LYS A 775 -36.85 13.83 29.29
N ILE A 776 -36.63 14.61 30.34
CA ILE A 776 -37.37 14.50 31.61
C ILE A 776 -38.01 15.85 31.92
N GLU A 777 -39.31 15.86 32.14
CA GLU A 777 -40.06 17.03 32.56
C GLU A 777 -40.34 16.99 34.07
N GLY A 778 -40.36 18.15 34.68
CA GLY A 778 -40.66 18.32 36.11
C GLY A 778 -39.42 18.54 37.04
N MET A 779 -38.20 18.49 36.49
CA MET A 779 -37.00 18.80 37.27
C MET A 779 -36.80 20.32 37.42
N MET A 780 -36.79 20.84 38.65
CA MET A 780 -36.71 22.29 38.93
C MET A 780 -35.40 22.72 39.61
N CYS A 781 -34.56 21.79 40.09
CA CYS A 781 -33.35 22.15 40.82
C CYS A 781 -32.34 21.00 40.88
N GLY A 782 -31.10 21.29 41.32
CA GLY A 782 -30.04 20.26 41.47
C GLY A 782 -30.34 19.12 42.42
N HIS A 783 -31.35 19.27 43.32
CA HIS A 783 -31.82 18.19 44.18
C HIS A 783 -32.60 17.14 43.36
N CYS A 784 -33.40 17.60 42.40
CA CYS A 784 -34.13 16.76 41.46
C CYS A 784 -33.14 15.95 40.58
N GLU A 785 -32.05 16.57 40.12
CA GLU A 785 -30.98 15.87 39.36
C GLU A 785 -30.41 14.70 40.16
N ALA A 786 -30.07 14.93 41.44
CA ALA A 786 -29.49 13.90 42.30
C ALA A 786 -30.45 12.73 42.53
N PHE A 787 -31.77 13.01 42.65
CA PHE A 787 -32.81 12.01 42.85
C PHE A 787 -33.01 11.14 41.59
N VAL A 788 -33.11 11.74 40.40
CA VAL A 788 -33.25 11.06 39.13
C VAL A 788 -31.99 10.27 38.79
N LYS A 789 -30.82 10.85 39.02
CA LYS A 789 -29.52 10.17 38.86
C LYS A 789 -29.45 8.90 39.68
N LYS A 790 -29.81 9.00 40.99
CA LYS A 790 -29.79 7.85 41.90
C LYS A 790 -30.80 6.77 41.52
N ALA A 791 -31.94 7.16 40.93
CA ALA A 791 -32.95 6.19 40.47
C ALA A 791 -32.45 5.43 39.23
N LEU A 792 -31.82 6.10 38.28
CA LEU A 792 -31.26 5.48 37.08
C LEU A 792 -30.04 4.62 37.41
N GLU A 793 -29.13 5.07 38.26
CA GLU A 793 -27.94 4.32 38.70
C GLU A 793 -28.27 3.13 39.64
N ALA A 794 -29.50 3.04 40.18
CA ALA A 794 -29.96 1.87 40.93
C ALA A 794 -30.29 0.66 40.03
N LEU A 795 -30.43 0.84 38.74
CA LEU A 795 -30.62 -0.25 37.79
C LEU A 795 -29.29 -0.97 37.56
N ALA A 796 -29.27 -2.31 37.60
CA ALA A 796 -28.07 -3.11 37.50
C ALA A 796 -27.38 -2.96 36.13
N GLU A 797 -28.12 -2.60 35.09
CA GLU A 797 -27.71 -2.43 33.70
C GLU A 797 -27.16 -1.01 33.40
N VAL A 798 -27.30 -0.05 34.34
CA VAL A 798 -26.81 1.32 34.21
C VAL A 798 -25.44 1.44 34.89
N GLU A 799 -24.48 2.01 34.17
CA GLU A 799 -23.12 2.26 34.63
C GLU A 799 -23.01 3.64 35.28
N ALA A 800 -23.58 4.64 34.64
CA ALA A 800 -23.60 6.02 35.09
C ALA A 800 -24.79 6.79 34.50
N ALA A 801 -25.25 7.84 35.17
CA ALA A 801 -26.24 8.76 34.64
C ALA A 801 -25.81 10.22 34.87
N GLU A 802 -25.80 11.03 33.79
CA GLU A 802 -25.61 12.48 33.85
C GLU A 802 -26.97 13.17 33.68
N VAL A 803 -27.46 13.82 34.69
CA VAL A 803 -28.78 14.48 34.71
C VAL A 803 -28.61 15.99 34.81
N SER A 804 -29.32 16.74 33.96
CA SER A 804 -29.31 18.19 33.94
C SER A 804 -30.74 18.76 34.00
N HIS A 805 -31.10 19.48 35.05
CA HIS A 805 -32.39 20.17 35.15
C HIS A 805 -32.48 21.39 34.25
N GLU A 806 -31.35 22.06 33.96
CA GLU A 806 -31.30 23.19 33.04
C GLU A 806 -31.64 22.80 31.61
N LYS A 807 -31.19 21.60 31.19
CA LYS A 807 -31.46 21.04 29.83
C LYS A 807 -32.70 20.16 29.79
N GLY A 808 -33.26 19.80 30.96
CA GLY A 808 -34.37 18.84 31.05
C GLY A 808 -34.01 17.45 30.50
N THR A 809 -32.74 16.99 30.63
CA THR A 809 -32.26 15.75 30.03
C THR A 809 -31.46 14.91 31.02
N ALA A 810 -31.55 13.57 30.84
CA ALA A 810 -30.65 12.60 31.46
C ALA A 810 -29.94 11.80 30.39
N VAL A 811 -28.61 11.76 30.43
CA VAL A 811 -27.77 10.88 29.60
C VAL A 811 -27.39 9.65 30.43
N VAL A 812 -27.83 8.49 30.03
CA VAL A 812 -27.67 7.23 30.75
C VAL A 812 -26.69 6.34 30.03
N THR A 813 -25.57 6.03 30.68
CA THR A 813 -24.55 5.10 30.19
C THR A 813 -24.89 3.68 30.65
N LEU A 814 -25.11 2.74 29.75
CA LEU A 814 -25.60 1.39 30.00
C LEU A 814 -24.47 0.35 29.89
N ARG A 815 -24.46 -0.63 30.78
CA ARG A 815 -23.59 -1.83 30.72
C ARG A 815 -24.16 -2.91 29.80
N SER A 816 -25.47 -2.97 29.66
CA SER A 816 -26.20 -3.91 28.83
C SER A 816 -27.47 -3.29 28.26
N ALA A 817 -28.02 -3.86 27.22
CA ALA A 817 -29.24 -3.34 26.60
C ALA A 817 -30.43 -3.38 27.54
N VAL A 818 -31.06 -2.22 27.79
CA VAL A 818 -32.26 -2.02 28.62
C VAL A 818 -33.35 -1.46 27.74
N SER A 819 -34.60 -1.96 27.95
CA SER A 819 -35.75 -1.40 27.24
C SER A 819 -36.08 0.00 27.73
N ASP A 820 -36.57 0.83 26.79
CA ASP A 820 -36.94 2.23 27.09
C ASP A 820 -37.99 2.36 28.19
N GLU A 821 -38.87 1.34 28.29
CA GLU A 821 -39.91 1.26 29.30
C GLU A 821 -39.37 1.13 30.73
N VAL A 822 -38.26 0.39 30.91
CA VAL A 822 -37.62 0.21 32.21
C VAL A 822 -36.97 1.51 32.69
N LEU A 823 -36.29 2.26 31.81
CA LEU A 823 -35.71 3.55 32.10
C LEU A 823 -36.77 4.62 32.44
N LYS A 824 -37.86 4.64 31.65
CA LYS A 824 -39.02 5.54 31.91
C LYS A 824 -39.63 5.25 33.27
N LYS A 825 -39.91 3.99 33.56
CA LYS A 825 -40.51 3.57 34.83
C LYS A 825 -39.67 3.93 36.04
N ALA A 826 -38.36 3.83 35.95
CA ALA A 826 -37.44 4.21 37.04
C ALA A 826 -37.49 5.73 37.35
N VAL A 827 -37.78 6.55 36.34
CA VAL A 827 -37.95 8.00 36.48
C VAL A 827 -39.38 8.36 36.99
N GLU A 828 -40.39 7.68 36.46
CA GLU A 828 -41.79 7.88 36.79
C GLU A 828 -42.10 7.45 38.25
N GLU A 829 -41.44 6.43 38.79
CA GLU A 829 -41.53 6.02 40.20
C GLU A 829 -41.03 7.09 41.17
N LYS A 830 -40.39 8.14 40.68
CA LYS A 830 -39.91 9.31 41.47
C LYS A 830 -40.72 10.58 41.18
N ASP A 831 -41.93 10.45 40.61
CA ASP A 831 -42.85 11.56 40.29
C ASP A 831 -42.33 12.52 39.18
N TYR A 832 -41.45 12.07 38.28
CA TYR A 832 -41.01 12.81 37.08
C TYR A 832 -41.52 12.14 35.81
N THR A 833 -41.76 12.91 34.77
CA THR A 833 -42.30 12.39 33.50
C THR A 833 -41.17 12.24 32.46
N GLY A 834 -40.90 11.01 32.00
CA GLY A 834 -40.00 10.73 30.91
C GLY A 834 -40.72 10.84 29.55
N VAL A 835 -40.46 11.88 28.75
CA VAL A 835 -41.26 12.21 27.56
C VAL A 835 -40.71 11.61 26.28
N GLU A 836 -39.43 11.60 26.09
CA GLU A 836 -38.82 11.13 24.81
C GLU A 836 -37.45 10.48 25.08
N LEU A 837 -37.26 9.31 24.51
CA LEU A 837 -35.95 8.62 24.46
C LEU A 837 -35.39 8.63 23.07
N SER A 838 -34.24 9.23 22.88
CA SER A 838 -33.44 9.09 21.66
C SER A 838 -32.24 8.21 21.92
N LEU A 839 -32.10 7.12 21.15
CA LEU A 839 -30.93 6.27 21.14
C LEU A 839 -29.81 7.02 20.42
N ILE A 840 -28.76 7.34 21.15
CA ILE A 840 -27.47 7.66 20.53
C ILE A 840 -26.60 6.40 20.72
N HIS A 841 -26.54 5.53 19.72
CA HIS A 841 -25.52 4.50 19.67
C HIS A 841 -24.16 5.20 19.49
N ILE A 842 -23.32 5.15 20.47
CA ILE A 842 -21.93 5.57 20.39
C ILE A 842 -21.06 4.34 20.14
#